data_7fdb12fca525b263588f48c129ee9b2f
#
_entry.id   7fdb12fca525b263588f48c129ee9b2f
#
_cell.length_a   1.000
_cell.length_b   1.000
_cell.length_c   1.000
_cell.angle_alpha   90.00
_cell.angle_beta   90.00
_cell.angle_gamma   90.00
#
_symmetry.space_group_name_H-M   'P 1'
#
loop_
_entity.id
_entity.type
_entity.pdbx_description
1 polymer ?
#
loop_
_entity_poly.entity_id
_entity_poly.type
_entity_poly.pdbx_seq_one_letter_code
_entity_poly.pdbx_strand_id
1 'polypeptide(L)'
;MKTTRSLALAGALALLLLIILGLNAAAAPPNPDVRLIDSSADGLTLEVTVPEPRRVPAAPERSISDELTLDGYAPGPEGLPIRDLLVGLPPSGVAKVSVEPLAPRRIIEGSGPAIRVPKIVEEENGLVLRAGWEWQPLKDQAYHLPLATLTEEGFLRERRVARLRLAPLAYLGDGQWELTSHFRVRVVFDGSIKTAESTALSSPSPLVQGALVNGEQAAGWPSSRPPLRPTAVYDLPETTWRIGITVDGLYRLSYEALDAAQVPIPRNNPAAAHLMWRGQEVALQEVGMGDGTFDPGDAFLFYGQKFHGSVKDAKYTDENVYWLAVDPLTPGLRMATRPAPPNGSAPAATWYTSTVHAEEDNVYWGRWSTQPGTDATWFWERVVATSPVTRDYQVELNALSPTSYDGILRVEVASRNQTALNPDHHLRLSINGTAVGEDFWEGMVGRVITMPFASALLQEGANDVSVTLLTDVGVQDVYVNWIEVTFRRQPVAQDDQLAFSAPFDGDAAYTLTGFTTDALHLYDLSDPLAPTILSGPGVVKAGPTWYLVFADQGTAGQPYLALAEGEIQDAPALARYEPDLDLLSSNKGADEIIIVPDEFYDAILPLADHRRGEGLRVEVVRVEDLYPLFNGGVFHPQAIRDFLAYTYDHWQAPAPAYVLLVGDGHFNFKGHNPARYGDPTPVHIPPYLDFVDPWQGEVPVDTRFAQIVGNDSLPDLAVGRLPANSVQEVQDVVAKIIDYETGAIPNRPDQLIFASDNIPDAGGNFEAVLDRLADDFVPDWMRLERVYLTDYCGPPANPPTPCISATLALTQTWSQGAALVNFIGHGAIHRWTHEPLLLNTQIDTLQPGHGLPLVMTFNCLDGYWAMPPKYPGFANPQSMAEWMVLAADHGSIAGFSPSGLGTTSAEEVIARNMYHAMFNEGERRLGEIALVGQLTQVGYLPHLPEVSTLFGDPAGWLRMSRARVHLPLVLRE
;
A
#
# COMPACT_ATOMS: atom_id res chain seq x y z
N MET A 1 -3.54 -0.32 -75.79
CA MET A 1 -2.53 -0.53 -74.71
C MET A 1 -2.80 0.26 -73.41
N LYS A 2 -4.00 0.70 -73.08
CA LYS A 2 -4.33 1.36 -71.77
C LYS A 2 -5.28 0.56 -70.89
N THR A 3 -5.87 -0.52 -71.37
CA THR A 3 -6.83 -1.36 -70.61
C THR A 3 -6.21 -2.56 -69.89
N THR A 4 -5.00 -2.96 -70.21
CA THR A 4 -4.28 -4.10 -69.63
C THR A 4 -3.46 -3.72 -68.37
N ARG A 5 -3.15 -2.44 -68.18
CA ARG A 5 -2.43 -1.99 -66.91
C ARG A 5 -3.38 -1.81 -65.74
N SER A 6 -4.65 -1.49 -65.99
CA SER A 6 -5.60 -1.30 -64.88
C SER A 6 -6.06 -2.61 -64.22
N LEU A 7 -6.12 -3.72 -64.97
CA LEU A 7 -6.46 -5.04 -64.42
C LEU A 7 -5.31 -5.69 -63.61
N ALA A 8 -4.06 -5.42 -64.00
CA ALA A 8 -2.90 -5.92 -63.26
C ALA A 8 -2.72 -5.19 -61.90
N LEU A 9 -3.02 -3.89 -61.83
CA LEU A 9 -2.98 -3.11 -60.58
C LEU A 9 -4.13 -3.49 -59.63
N ALA A 10 -5.32 -3.74 -60.19
CA ALA A 10 -6.46 -4.22 -59.36
C ALA A 10 -6.25 -5.65 -58.83
N GLY A 11 -5.63 -6.54 -59.64
CA GLY A 11 -5.25 -7.88 -59.19
C GLY A 11 -4.16 -7.87 -58.14
N ALA A 12 -3.15 -6.98 -58.27
CA ALA A 12 -2.10 -6.83 -57.27
C ALA A 12 -2.63 -6.22 -55.94
N LEU A 13 -3.57 -5.26 -56.00
CA LEU A 13 -4.21 -4.66 -54.83
C LEU A 13 -5.14 -5.67 -54.13
N ALA A 14 -5.87 -6.51 -54.91
CA ALA A 14 -6.72 -7.56 -54.32
C ALA A 14 -5.89 -8.69 -53.71
N LEU A 15 -4.72 -9.01 -54.31
CA LEU A 15 -3.80 -9.98 -53.75
C LEU A 15 -3.10 -9.43 -52.48
N LEU A 16 -2.78 -8.14 -52.44
CA LEU A 16 -2.25 -7.47 -51.28
C LEU A 16 -3.30 -7.37 -50.17
N LEU A 17 -4.56 -7.10 -50.50
CA LEU A 17 -5.66 -7.11 -49.51
C LEU A 17 -5.96 -8.53 -48.97
N LEU A 18 -5.85 -9.56 -49.83
CA LEU A 18 -5.98 -10.95 -49.41
C LEU A 18 -4.80 -11.45 -48.57
N ILE A 19 -3.60 -10.92 -48.81
CA ILE A 19 -2.42 -11.18 -47.96
C ILE A 19 -2.51 -10.42 -46.64
N ILE A 20 -3.06 -9.20 -46.60
CA ILE A 20 -3.32 -8.44 -45.39
C ILE A 20 -4.48 -9.04 -44.57
N LEU A 21 -5.49 -9.63 -45.21
CA LEU A 21 -6.60 -10.35 -44.59
C LEU A 21 -6.24 -11.81 -44.17
N GLY A 22 -5.15 -12.37 -44.71
CA GLY A 22 -4.68 -13.72 -44.39
C GLY A 22 -3.55 -13.79 -43.37
N LEU A 23 -3.05 -12.64 -42.91
CA LEU A 23 -2.00 -12.54 -41.88
C LEU A 23 -2.52 -12.17 -40.50
N ASN A 24 -3.82 -12.22 -40.25
CA ASN A 24 -4.29 -12.48 -38.88
C ASN A 24 -4.10 -13.97 -38.61
N ALA A 25 -2.87 -14.42 -38.43
CA ALA A 25 -2.63 -15.58 -37.58
C ALA A 25 -3.27 -15.23 -36.25
N ALA A 26 -4.39 -15.88 -35.94
CA ALA A 26 -4.97 -15.77 -34.62
C ALA A 26 -3.83 -16.05 -33.62
N ALA A 27 -3.49 -15.07 -32.80
CA ALA A 27 -2.54 -15.26 -31.74
C ALA A 27 -2.94 -16.53 -31.00
N ALA A 28 -1.99 -17.42 -30.73
CA ALA A 28 -2.27 -18.61 -29.95
C ALA A 28 -2.90 -18.12 -28.62
N PRO A 29 -3.95 -18.76 -28.14
CA PRO A 29 -4.60 -18.29 -26.92
C PRO A 29 -3.56 -18.26 -25.78
N PRO A 30 -3.64 -17.28 -24.86
CA PRO A 30 -2.68 -17.10 -23.75
C PRO A 30 -2.55 -18.36 -22.88
N ASN A 31 -3.49 -19.29 -23.04
CA ASN A 31 -3.58 -20.50 -22.30
C ASN A 31 -3.87 -21.68 -23.27
N PRO A 32 -2.86 -22.37 -23.78
CA PRO A 32 -3.07 -23.45 -24.74
C PRO A 32 -3.99 -24.57 -24.19
N ASP A 33 -4.06 -24.69 -22.86
CA ASP A 33 -4.87 -25.68 -22.15
C ASP A 33 -6.32 -25.23 -21.91
N VAL A 34 -6.65 -23.96 -22.14
CA VAL A 34 -8.00 -23.39 -22.00
C VAL A 34 -8.38 -22.69 -23.30
N ARG A 35 -9.31 -23.29 -24.04
CA ARG A 35 -9.74 -22.79 -25.33
C ARG A 35 -11.18 -22.29 -25.30
N LEU A 36 -11.41 -21.05 -25.69
CA LEU A 36 -12.75 -20.52 -25.93
C LEU A 36 -13.32 -21.20 -27.20
N ILE A 37 -14.40 -21.98 -27.04
CA ILE A 37 -15.04 -22.72 -28.12
C ILE A 37 -16.17 -21.93 -28.75
N ASP A 38 -16.93 -21.25 -27.89
CA ASP A 38 -18.10 -20.48 -28.30
C ASP A 38 -18.31 -19.32 -27.34
N SER A 39 -18.75 -18.19 -27.87
CA SER A 39 -19.17 -17.03 -27.10
C SER A 39 -20.35 -16.35 -27.75
N SER A 40 -21.37 -16.04 -26.96
CA SER A 40 -22.63 -15.45 -27.41
C SER A 40 -23.21 -14.52 -26.35
N ALA A 41 -24.24 -13.77 -26.69
CA ALA A 41 -24.94 -12.90 -25.73
C ALA A 41 -25.42 -13.67 -24.47
N ASP A 42 -25.70 -14.96 -24.61
CA ASP A 42 -26.25 -15.81 -23.54
C ASP A 42 -25.19 -16.54 -22.72
N GLY A 43 -23.91 -16.46 -23.09
CA GLY A 43 -22.82 -17.13 -22.36
C GLY A 43 -21.58 -17.40 -23.18
N LEU A 44 -20.67 -18.15 -22.57
CA LEU A 44 -19.45 -18.65 -23.21
C LEU A 44 -19.20 -20.11 -22.87
N THR A 45 -18.45 -20.79 -23.72
CA THR A 45 -18.06 -22.19 -23.56
C THR A 45 -16.55 -22.32 -23.70
N LEU A 46 -15.91 -22.86 -22.67
CA LEU A 46 -14.49 -23.18 -22.66
C LEU A 46 -14.28 -24.68 -22.73
N GLU A 47 -13.24 -25.10 -23.43
CA GLU A 47 -12.71 -26.46 -23.38
C GLU A 47 -11.37 -26.43 -22.66
N VAL A 48 -11.26 -27.23 -21.60
CA VAL A 48 -10.09 -27.27 -20.72
C VAL A 48 -9.41 -28.62 -20.88
N THR A 49 -8.14 -28.59 -21.25
CA THR A 49 -7.25 -29.78 -21.28
C THR A 49 -6.22 -29.62 -20.17
N VAL A 50 -6.27 -30.51 -19.19
CA VAL A 50 -5.39 -30.44 -18.01
C VAL A 50 -4.07 -31.13 -18.34
N PRO A 51 -2.92 -30.53 -18.04
CA PRO A 51 -1.64 -31.20 -18.24
C PRO A 51 -1.51 -32.44 -17.34
N GLU A 52 -0.59 -33.33 -17.70
CA GLU A 52 -0.33 -34.51 -16.87
C GLU A 52 0.25 -34.10 -15.52
N PRO A 53 -0.30 -34.62 -14.40
CA PRO A 53 0.22 -34.32 -13.08
C PRO A 53 1.64 -34.79 -12.91
N ARG A 54 2.47 -33.96 -12.32
CA ARG A 54 3.84 -34.29 -11.96
C ARG A 54 3.94 -34.56 -10.47
N ARG A 55 4.77 -35.53 -10.10
CA ARG A 55 5.15 -35.75 -8.70
C ARG A 55 6.43 -34.99 -8.46
N VAL A 56 6.37 -34.05 -7.56
CA VAL A 56 7.55 -33.31 -7.10
C VAL A 56 7.94 -33.89 -5.74
N PRO A 57 9.20 -34.27 -5.52
CA PRO A 57 9.66 -34.69 -4.20
C PRO A 57 9.33 -33.56 -3.21
N ALA A 58 8.66 -33.91 -2.14
CA ALA A 58 8.38 -32.94 -1.09
C ALA A 58 9.70 -32.51 -0.42
N ALA A 59 9.83 -31.26 -0.04
CA ALA A 59 10.98 -30.78 0.72
C ALA A 59 11.15 -31.63 2.00
N PRO A 60 12.39 -31.81 2.50
CA PRO A 60 12.67 -32.70 3.65
C PRO A 60 11.88 -32.36 4.92
N GLU A 61 11.42 -31.14 5.02
CA GLU A 61 10.63 -30.59 6.14
C GLU A 61 9.15 -31.00 6.10
N ARG A 62 8.71 -31.66 5.02
CA ARG A 62 7.32 -32.09 4.84
C ARG A 62 7.15 -33.51 5.36
N SER A 63 6.12 -33.73 6.11
CA SER A 63 5.70 -35.08 6.55
C SER A 63 5.09 -35.93 5.43
N ILE A 64 5.20 -35.50 4.17
CA ILE A 64 4.69 -36.16 2.97
C ILE A 64 5.83 -36.44 2.00
N SER A 65 5.74 -37.56 1.26
CA SER A 65 6.84 -38.02 0.37
C SER A 65 6.91 -37.29 -0.96
N ASP A 66 5.77 -36.82 -1.48
CA ASP A 66 5.64 -36.17 -2.78
C ASP A 66 4.40 -35.27 -2.85
N GLU A 67 4.42 -34.33 -3.76
CA GLU A 67 3.29 -33.44 -4.07
C GLU A 67 2.87 -33.62 -5.53
N LEU A 68 1.56 -33.57 -5.80
CA LEU A 68 1.02 -33.53 -7.16
C LEU A 68 0.91 -32.07 -7.61
N THR A 69 1.61 -31.71 -8.67
CA THR A 69 1.56 -30.40 -9.31
C THR A 69 1.03 -30.49 -10.73
N LEU A 70 0.47 -29.39 -11.22
CA LEU A 70 -0.01 -29.24 -12.60
C LEU A 70 0.63 -27.98 -13.19
N ASP A 71 1.20 -28.09 -14.37
CA ASP A 71 1.78 -26.93 -15.06
C ASP A 71 0.69 -25.86 -15.31
N GLY A 72 0.99 -24.61 -14.96
CA GLY A 72 0.03 -23.50 -15.07
C GLY A 72 -1.08 -23.46 -14.01
N TYR A 73 -0.99 -24.30 -12.98
CA TYR A 73 -1.87 -24.31 -11.82
C TYR A 73 -1.05 -23.99 -10.56
N ALA A 74 -1.57 -23.09 -9.74
CA ALA A 74 -0.98 -22.79 -8.44
C ALA A 74 -1.67 -23.61 -7.34
N PRO A 75 -0.99 -23.92 -6.24
CA PRO A 75 -1.66 -24.55 -5.10
C PRO A 75 -2.74 -23.64 -4.52
N GLY A 76 -3.92 -24.19 -4.27
CA GLY A 76 -5.00 -23.51 -3.57
C GLY A 76 -4.79 -23.51 -2.05
N PRO A 77 -5.70 -22.86 -1.28
CA PRO A 77 -5.59 -22.77 0.18
C PRO A 77 -5.45 -24.13 0.88
N GLU A 78 -6.09 -25.16 0.32
CA GLU A 78 -6.09 -26.52 0.86
C GLU A 78 -5.07 -27.45 0.17
N GLY A 79 -4.11 -26.87 -0.54
CA GLY A 79 -3.07 -27.63 -1.24
C GLY A 79 -3.52 -28.32 -2.54
N LEU A 80 -4.74 -28.07 -3.02
CA LEU A 80 -5.20 -28.56 -4.31
C LEU A 80 -4.69 -27.64 -5.42
N PRO A 81 -4.16 -28.16 -6.55
CA PRO A 81 -3.84 -27.34 -7.71
C PRO A 81 -5.09 -26.66 -8.29
N ILE A 82 -5.09 -25.34 -8.32
CA ILE A 82 -6.15 -24.50 -8.87
C ILE A 82 -5.59 -23.54 -9.92
N ARG A 83 -6.46 -23.14 -10.84
CA ARG A 83 -6.15 -22.11 -11.83
C ARG A 83 -7.29 -21.12 -11.86
N ASP A 84 -6.97 -19.87 -11.65
CA ASP A 84 -7.92 -18.77 -11.69
C ASP A 84 -7.75 -18.00 -13.02
N LEU A 85 -8.88 -17.66 -13.66
CA LEU A 85 -8.96 -16.96 -14.94
C LEU A 85 -9.92 -15.78 -14.78
N LEU A 86 -9.66 -14.65 -15.44
CA LEU A 86 -10.61 -13.55 -15.50
C LEU A 86 -11.57 -13.74 -16.67
N VAL A 87 -12.86 -13.63 -16.38
CA VAL A 87 -13.96 -13.73 -17.34
C VAL A 87 -14.75 -12.42 -17.33
N GLY A 88 -14.87 -11.77 -18.48
CA GLY A 88 -15.76 -10.63 -18.65
C GLY A 88 -17.21 -11.07 -18.47
N LEU A 89 -18.00 -10.25 -17.76
CA LEU A 89 -19.42 -10.45 -17.53
C LEU A 89 -20.24 -9.37 -18.23
N PRO A 90 -21.51 -9.66 -18.60
CA PRO A 90 -22.44 -8.64 -19.05
C PRO A 90 -22.62 -7.53 -17.99
N PRO A 91 -22.99 -6.31 -18.42
CA PRO A 91 -23.20 -5.17 -17.52
C PRO A 91 -24.18 -5.44 -16.37
N SER A 92 -25.11 -6.37 -16.54
CA SER A 92 -26.10 -6.76 -15.55
C SER A 92 -26.47 -8.24 -15.68
N GLY A 93 -27.08 -8.80 -14.66
CA GLY A 93 -27.49 -10.19 -14.61
C GLY A 93 -26.58 -11.04 -13.74
N VAL A 94 -26.87 -12.33 -13.68
CA VAL A 94 -26.14 -13.33 -12.90
C VAL A 94 -25.47 -14.30 -13.84
N ALA A 95 -24.21 -14.64 -13.56
CA ALA A 95 -23.51 -15.68 -14.29
C ALA A 95 -23.59 -17.00 -13.52
N LYS A 96 -23.80 -18.10 -14.24
CA LYS A 96 -23.86 -19.46 -13.68
C LYS A 96 -22.90 -20.38 -14.42
N VAL A 97 -22.20 -21.21 -13.68
CA VAL A 97 -21.25 -22.20 -14.24
C VAL A 97 -21.88 -23.59 -14.25
N SER A 98 -21.68 -24.30 -15.35
CA SER A 98 -21.92 -25.73 -15.45
C SER A 98 -20.71 -26.41 -16.11
N VAL A 99 -20.46 -27.68 -15.74
CA VAL A 99 -19.28 -28.43 -16.19
C VAL A 99 -19.71 -29.77 -16.74
N GLU A 100 -19.13 -30.12 -17.90
CA GLU A 100 -19.30 -31.42 -18.57
C GLU A 100 -17.93 -32.09 -18.72
N PRO A 101 -17.63 -33.21 -18.06
CA PRO A 101 -16.44 -34.00 -18.34
C PRO A 101 -16.48 -34.58 -19.75
N LEU A 102 -15.40 -34.38 -20.50
CA LEU A 102 -15.25 -34.92 -21.88
C LEU A 102 -14.42 -36.19 -21.94
N ALA A 103 -13.67 -36.50 -20.86
CA ALA A 103 -12.90 -37.74 -20.71
C ALA A 103 -13.27 -38.47 -19.41
N PRO A 104 -13.07 -39.79 -19.35
CA PRO A 104 -13.23 -40.52 -18.10
C PRO A 104 -12.31 -39.97 -16.99
N ARG A 105 -12.82 -39.90 -15.77
CA ARG A 105 -12.01 -39.54 -14.61
C ARG A 105 -10.98 -40.64 -14.34
N ARG A 106 -9.80 -40.20 -13.94
CA ARG A 106 -8.65 -41.08 -13.73
C ARG A 106 -8.24 -41.04 -12.26
N ILE A 107 -7.98 -42.25 -11.70
CA ILE A 107 -7.43 -42.33 -10.35
C ILE A 107 -5.91 -42.31 -10.43
N ILE A 108 -5.31 -41.45 -9.58
CA ILE A 108 -3.86 -41.31 -9.48
C ILE A 108 -3.50 -41.49 -8.00
N GLU A 109 -2.41 -42.18 -7.74
CA GLU A 109 -1.87 -42.32 -6.39
C GLU A 109 -0.94 -41.15 -6.09
N GLY A 110 -0.93 -40.66 -4.84
CA GLY A 110 -0.07 -39.59 -4.38
C GLY A 110 -0.32 -39.25 -2.92
N SER A 111 0.60 -38.53 -2.27
CA SER A 111 0.40 -38.04 -0.91
C SER A 111 -0.85 -37.16 -0.82
N GLY A 112 -1.53 -37.20 0.34
CA GLY A 112 -2.69 -36.36 0.58
C GLY A 112 -2.35 -34.86 0.57
N PRO A 113 -3.33 -33.97 0.30
CA PRO A 113 -3.13 -32.54 0.37
C PRO A 113 -2.87 -32.13 1.82
N ALA A 114 -2.17 -31.00 1.99
CA ALA A 114 -1.93 -30.40 3.28
C ALA A 114 -2.28 -28.93 3.24
N ILE A 115 -2.91 -28.44 4.33
CA ILE A 115 -3.12 -27.00 4.51
C ILE A 115 -1.76 -26.36 4.69
N ARG A 116 -1.53 -25.27 3.98
CA ARG A 116 -0.31 -24.47 4.04
C ARG A 116 -0.54 -23.28 4.92
N VAL A 117 0.25 -23.16 5.98
CA VAL A 117 0.28 -21.97 6.82
C VAL A 117 1.54 -21.21 6.48
N PRO A 118 1.46 -19.93 6.12
CA PRO A 118 2.63 -19.11 5.83
C PRO A 118 3.61 -19.11 6.99
N LYS A 119 4.89 -19.33 6.73
CA LYS A 119 5.98 -19.29 7.70
C LYS A 119 7.16 -18.55 7.14
N ILE A 120 7.73 -17.65 7.93
CA ILE A 120 9.02 -17.05 7.60
C ILE A 120 10.12 -17.95 8.13
N VAL A 121 11.04 -18.32 7.27
CA VAL A 121 12.30 -18.92 7.66
C VAL A 121 13.34 -17.81 7.70
N GLU A 122 13.69 -17.34 8.89
CA GLU A 122 14.80 -16.40 9.07
C GLU A 122 16.11 -17.21 8.96
N GLU A 123 16.97 -16.81 8.04
CA GLU A 123 18.34 -17.30 8.00
C GLU A 123 19.25 -16.42 8.86
N GLU A 124 20.39 -16.95 9.30
CA GLU A 124 21.32 -16.29 10.23
C GLU A 124 21.47 -14.79 9.95
N ASN A 125 21.21 -13.99 10.97
CA ASN A 125 21.28 -12.52 11.03
C ASN A 125 20.10 -11.72 10.46
N GLY A 126 18.94 -12.32 10.12
CA GLY A 126 17.74 -11.58 9.69
C GLY A 126 17.89 -10.82 8.37
N LEU A 127 18.90 -11.08 7.57
CA LEU A 127 19.23 -10.38 6.33
C LEU A 127 18.62 -11.02 5.09
N VAL A 128 18.26 -12.28 5.16
CA VAL A 128 17.56 -13.00 4.09
C VAL A 128 16.30 -13.58 4.65
N LEU A 129 15.17 -13.17 4.10
CA LEU A 129 13.87 -13.70 4.45
C LEU A 129 13.45 -14.68 3.35
N ARG A 130 13.08 -15.87 3.75
CA ARG A 130 12.58 -16.90 2.86
C ARG A 130 11.15 -17.19 3.22
N ALA A 131 10.26 -16.99 2.27
CA ALA A 131 8.88 -17.46 2.38
C ALA A 131 8.88 -18.99 2.42
N GLY A 132 8.15 -19.53 3.35
CA GLY A 132 8.00 -20.97 3.52
C GLY A 132 6.62 -21.31 4.02
N TRP A 133 6.39 -22.58 4.23
CA TRP A 133 5.11 -23.12 4.66
C TRP A 133 5.30 -24.06 5.84
N GLU A 134 4.43 -23.95 6.82
CA GLU A 134 4.14 -25.02 7.74
C GLU A 134 3.00 -25.86 7.15
N TRP A 135 3.20 -27.20 7.10
CA TRP A 135 2.27 -28.10 6.49
C TRP A 135 1.47 -28.83 7.54
N GLN A 136 0.15 -28.65 7.49
CA GLN A 136 -0.78 -29.39 8.31
C GLN A 136 -1.49 -30.40 7.40
N PRO A 137 -1.12 -31.72 7.45
CA PRO A 137 -1.74 -32.72 6.62
C PRO A 137 -3.24 -32.79 6.90
N LEU A 138 -4.06 -32.71 5.87
CA LEU A 138 -5.47 -33.04 5.96
C LEU A 138 -5.57 -34.55 6.23
N LYS A 139 -5.99 -34.91 7.43
CA LYS A 139 -6.15 -36.31 7.85
C LYS A 139 -7.18 -36.95 6.96
N ASP A 140 -6.83 -38.08 6.33
CA ASP A 140 -7.61 -39.14 5.67
C ASP A 140 -9.07 -38.83 5.18
N GLN A 141 -9.49 -37.58 5.13
CA GLN A 141 -10.79 -37.15 4.66
C GLN A 141 -10.70 -36.74 3.19
N ALA A 142 -11.65 -37.26 2.40
CA ALA A 142 -11.84 -36.83 1.04
C ALA A 142 -12.07 -35.31 0.99
N TYR A 143 -11.36 -34.62 0.09
CA TYR A 143 -11.49 -33.19 -0.10
C TYR A 143 -11.57 -32.84 -1.59
N HIS A 144 -12.57 -32.05 -1.97
CA HIS A 144 -12.76 -31.66 -3.36
C HIS A 144 -13.36 -30.25 -3.43
N LEU A 145 -12.88 -29.48 -4.42
CA LEU A 145 -13.50 -28.25 -4.88
C LEU A 145 -14.41 -28.54 -6.09
N PRO A 146 -15.41 -27.71 -6.39
CA PRO A 146 -16.09 -27.78 -7.67
C PRO A 146 -15.09 -27.69 -8.82
N LEU A 147 -15.25 -28.50 -9.87
CA LEU A 147 -14.34 -28.57 -11.02
C LEU A 147 -14.17 -27.21 -11.71
N ALA A 148 -15.24 -26.40 -11.72
CA ALA A 148 -15.18 -24.98 -12.06
C ALA A 148 -16.22 -24.20 -11.25
N THR A 149 -15.85 -23.00 -10.79
CA THR A 149 -16.75 -22.09 -10.06
C THR A 149 -16.40 -20.63 -10.37
N LEU A 150 -17.40 -19.75 -10.39
CA LEU A 150 -17.18 -18.31 -10.36
C LEU A 150 -17.03 -17.87 -8.90
N THR A 151 -15.97 -17.14 -8.62
CA THR A 151 -15.69 -16.50 -7.34
C THR A 151 -15.51 -15.01 -7.61
N GLU A 152 -15.53 -14.19 -6.62
CA GLU A 152 -15.21 -12.76 -6.67
C GLU A 152 -15.59 -12.06 -7.98
N GLU A 153 -16.64 -11.27 -7.92
CA GLU A 153 -17.00 -10.35 -9.00
C GLU A 153 -16.39 -8.97 -8.71
N GLY A 154 -15.86 -8.35 -9.76
CA GLY A 154 -15.24 -7.05 -9.68
C GLY A 154 -15.36 -6.27 -10.97
N PHE A 155 -14.53 -5.24 -11.09
CA PHE A 155 -14.44 -4.41 -12.29
C PHE A 155 -12.99 -4.29 -12.73
N LEU A 156 -12.78 -4.32 -14.03
CA LEU A 156 -11.56 -3.91 -14.68
C LEU A 156 -11.92 -2.72 -15.55
N ARG A 157 -11.64 -1.53 -15.07
CA ARG A 157 -12.16 -0.28 -15.61
C ARG A 157 -13.71 -0.32 -15.69
N GLU A 158 -14.27 -0.04 -16.85
CA GLU A 158 -15.73 -0.09 -17.10
C GLU A 158 -16.27 -1.51 -17.39
N ARG A 159 -15.47 -2.54 -17.22
CA ARG A 159 -15.87 -3.93 -17.51
C ARG A 159 -16.11 -4.72 -16.24
N ARG A 160 -17.32 -5.25 -16.10
CA ARG A 160 -17.62 -6.19 -15.03
C ARG A 160 -16.93 -7.52 -15.32
N VAL A 161 -16.23 -8.05 -14.33
CA VAL A 161 -15.46 -9.29 -14.45
C VAL A 161 -15.76 -10.22 -13.29
N ALA A 162 -15.45 -11.50 -13.46
CA ALA A 162 -15.43 -12.47 -12.35
C ALA A 162 -14.22 -13.38 -12.50
N ARG A 163 -13.76 -13.92 -11.38
CA ARG A 163 -12.74 -14.96 -11.33
C ARG A 163 -13.39 -16.32 -11.56
N LEU A 164 -12.97 -17.03 -12.62
CA LEU A 164 -13.34 -18.42 -12.88
C LEU A 164 -12.24 -19.33 -12.35
N ARG A 165 -12.51 -20.03 -11.26
CA ARG A 165 -11.60 -21.01 -10.65
C ARG A 165 -11.81 -22.38 -11.25
N LEU A 166 -10.72 -23.02 -11.68
CA LEU A 166 -10.67 -24.41 -12.18
C LEU A 166 -9.91 -25.26 -11.15
N ALA A 167 -10.48 -26.39 -10.73
CA ALA A 167 -9.90 -27.34 -9.78
C ALA A 167 -10.05 -28.78 -10.32
N PRO A 168 -9.13 -29.25 -11.20
CA PRO A 168 -9.27 -30.52 -11.90
C PRO A 168 -8.91 -31.75 -11.06
N LEU A 169 -8.30 -31.58 -9.89
CA LEU A 169 -7.93 -32.66 -8.98
C LEU A 169 -8.81 -32.63 -7.72
N ALA A 170 -9.27 -33.83 -7.32
CA ALA A 170 -9.99 -34.06 -6.07
C ALA A 170 -9.29 -35.14 -5.27
N TYR A 171 -9.12 -34.96 -3.98
CA TYR A 171 -8.55 -35.97 -3.08
C TYR A 171 -9.66 -36.86 -2.54
N LEU A 172 -9.52 -38.16 -2.73
CA LEU A 172 -10.53 -39.14 -2.31
C LEU A 172 -10.28 -39.78 -0.94
N GLY A 173 -9.11 -39.47 -0.33
CA GLY A 173 -8.60 -40.14 0.86
C GLY A 173 -7.62 -41.28 0.52
N ASP A 174 -6.93 -41.81 1.54
CA ASP A 174 -6.02 -42.97 1.42
C ASP A 174 -4.98 -42.88 0.28
N GLY A 175 -4.49 -41.69 -0.02
CA GLY A 175 -3.50 -41.46 -1.07
C GLY A 175 -4.04 -41.54 -2.49
N GLN A 176 -5.35 -41.50 -2.67
CA GLN A 176 -5.99 -41.52 -3.98
C GLN A 176 -6.52 -40.17 -4.40
N TRP A 177 -6.21 -39.81 -5.65
CA TRP A 177 -6.67 -38.57 -6.30
C TRP A 177 -7.50 -38.89 -7.52
N GLU A 178 -8.53 -38.13 -7.76
CA GLU A 178 -9.33 -38.19 -8.98
C GLU A 178 -8.94 -37.00 -9.88
N LEU A 179 -8.45 -37.26 -11.08
CA LEU A 179 -8.14 -36.28 -12.10
C LEU A 179 -9.24 -36.24 -13.17
N THR A 180 -9.76 -35.05 -13.44
CA THR A 180 -10.58 -34.78 -14.62
C THR A 180 -9.70 -34.06 -15.66
N SER A 181 -9.13 -34.84 -16.61
CA SER A 181 -8.10 -34.31 -17.54
C SER A 181 -8.65 -33.51 -18.72
N HIS A 182 -9.93 -33.68 -19.07
CA HIS A 182 -10.55 -32.98 -20.19
C HIS A 182 -12.02 -32.72 -19.89
N PHE A 183 -12.43 -31.44 -19.91
CA PHE A 183 -13.79 -31.06 -19.58
C PHE A 183 -14.18 -29.75 -20.26
N ARG A 184 -15.48 -29.55 -20.34
CA ARG A 184 -16.08 -28.31 -20.88
C ARG A 184 -16.69 -27.50 -19.75
N VAL A 185 -16.40 -26.22 -19.71
CA VAL A 185 -17.00 -25.25 -18.80
C VAL A 185 -17.94 -24.36 -19.59
N ARG A 186 -19.19 -24.30 -19.18
CA ARG A 186 -20.16 -23.39 -19.76
C ARG A 186 -20.54 -22.34 -18.71
N VAL A 187 -20.30 -21.07 -19.03
CA VAL A 187 -20.79 -19.94 -18.25
C VAL A 187 -22.00 -19.37 -18.94
N VAL A 188 -23.14 -19.39 -18.28
CA VAL A 188 -24.43 -18.89 -18.82
C VAL A 188 -24.75 -17.58 -18.16
N PHE A 189 -25.06 -16.58 -18.96
CA PHE A 189 -25.47 -15.27 -18.52
C PHE A 189 -27.02 -15.20 -18.45
N ASP A 190 -27.55 -14.99 -17.25
CA ASP A 190 -28.99 -14.91 -16.99
C ASP A 190 -29.37 -13.44 -16.78
N GLY A 191 -30.00 -12.84 -17.77
CA GLY A 191 -30.45 -11.46 -17.77
C GLY A 191 -30.45 -10.83 -19.16
N SER A 192 -31.38 -9.93 -19.45
CA SER A 192 -31.40 -9.22 -20.73
C SER A 192 -30.26 -8.19 -20.78
N ILE A 193 -29.41 -8.30 -21.78
CA ILE A 193 -28.49 -7.19 -22.15
C ILE A 193 -29.39 -6.02 -22.58
N LYS A 194 -29.73 -5.14 -21.65
CA LYS A 194 -30.36 -3.88 -22.02
C LYS A 194 -29.30 -3.09 -22.80
N THR A 195 -29.60 -2.78 -24.04
CA THR A 195 -28.84 -1.80 -24.83
C THR A 195 -28.95 -0.45 -24.08
N ALA A 196 -28.01 -0.18 -23.17
CA ALA A 196 -27.82 1.17 -22.66
C ALA A 196 -27.34 2.04 -23.83
N GLU A 197 -27.80 3.26 -23.94
CA GLU A 197 -27.23 4.24 -24.87
C GLU A 197 -25.73 4.33 -24.56
N SER A 198 -24.93 3.84 -25.50
CA SER A 198 -23.48 3.88 -25.42
C SER A 198 -23.05 5.35 -25.44
N THR A 199 -22.76 5.90 -24.27
CA THR A 199 -21.79 6.99 -24.22
C THR A 199 -20.47 6.36 -24.62
N ALA A 200 -19.87 6.86 -25.70
CA ALA A 200 -18.61 6.39 -26.25
C ALA A 200 -17.48 6.66 -25.24
N LEU A 201 -17.37 5.79 -24.25
CA LEU A 201 -16.18 5.67 -23.40
C LEU A 201 -15.20 4.80 -24.19
N SER A 202 -13.92 5.18 -24.16
CA SER A 202 -12.79 4.62 -24.91
C SER A 202 -12.89 3.13 -25.20
N SER A 203 -12.43 2.72 -26.38
CA SER A 203 -12.16 1.30 -26.65
C SER A 203 -11.22 0.79 -25.56
N PRO A 204 -11.53 -0.32 -24.88
CA PRO A 204 -10.62 -0.88 -23.90
C PRO A 204 -9.27 -1.14 -24.56
N SER A 205 -8.18 -0.90 -23.83
CA SER A 205 -6.84 -1.29 -24.27
C SER A 205 -6.87 -2.72 -24.81
N PRO A 206 -6.20 -3.03 -25.92
CA PRO A 206 -6.12 -4.40 -26.43
C PRO A 206 -5.67 -5.41 -25.36
N LEU A 207 -4.88 -4.97 -24.38
CA LEU A 207 -4.37 -5.78 -23.29
C LEU A 207 -5.41 -6.07 -22.20
N VAL A 208 -6.25 -5.09 -21.85
CA VAL A 208 -7.42 -5.34 -20.99
C VAL A 208 -8.32 -6.40 -21.64
N GLN A 209 -8.42 -6.39 -22.96
CA GLN A 209 -9.11 -7.45 -23.69
C GLN A 209 -8.37 -8.77 -23.61
N GLY A 210 -7.03 -8.78 -23.71
CA GLY A 210 -6.17 -9.97 -23.62
C GLY A 210 -6.16 -10.61 -22.23
N ALA A 211 -6.33 -9.83 -21.16
CA ALA A 211 -6.41 -10.34 -19.80
C ALA A 211 -7.69 -11.17 -19.53
N LEU A 212 -8.75 -10.98 -20.33
CA LEU A 212 -10.01 -11.69 -20.19
C LEU A 212 -10.08 -12.88 -21.16
N VAL A 213 -10.49 -14.03 -20.68
CA VAL A 213 -10.68 -15.24 -21.52
C VAL A 213 -11.65 -14.99 -22.68
N ASN A 214 -12.63 -14.10 -22.50
CA ASN A 214 -13.62 -13.70 -23.50
C ASN A 214 -13.54 -12.20 -23.84
N GLY A 215 -12.33 -11.66 -23.91
CA GLY A 215 -12.11 -10.21 -24.06
C GLY A 215 -12.76 -9.58 -25.27
N GLU A 216 -12.70 -10.24 -26.47
CA GLU A 216 -13.40 -9.77 -27.67
C GLU A 216 -14.93 -9.67 -27.45
N GLN A 217 -15.51 -10.66 -26.78
CA GLN A 217 -16.93 -10.65 -26.42
C GLN A 217 -17.23 -9.51 -25.46
N ALA A 218 -16.42 -9.37 -24.39
CA ALA A 218 -16.60 -8.35 -23.38
C ALA A 218 -16.44 -6.94 -23.96
N ALA A 219 -15.55 -6.74 -24.94
CA ALA A 219 -15.39 -5.48 -25.65
C ALA A 219 -16.65 -5.05 -26.41
N GLY A 220 -17.44 -6.01 -26.88
CA GLY A 220 -18.69 -5.74 -27.60
C GLY A 220 -19.88 -5.35 -26.69
N TRP A 221 -19.74 -5.44 -25.36
CA TRP A 221 -20.82 -5.04 -24.46
C TRP A 221 -20.81 -3.55 -24.14
N PRO A 222 -21.98 -2.96 -23.80
CA PRO A 222 -22.01 -1.61 -23.25
C PRO A 222 -21.14 -1.51 -22.00
N SER A 223 -20.50 -0.35 -21.80
CA SER A 223 -19.79 -0.07 -20.57
C SER A 223 -20.72 -0.16 -19.36
N SER A 224 -20.30 -0.83 -18.31
CA SER A 224 -20.95 -0.75 -17.01
C SER A 224 -20.42 0.48 -16.32
N ARG A 225 -21.29 1.32 -15.75
CA ARG A 225 -20.79 2.33 -14.81
C ARG A 225 -20.52 1.62 -13.48
N PRO A 226 -19.26 1.40 -13.11
CA PRO A 226 -18.95 0.74 -11.85
C PRO A 226 -19.36 1.63 -10.68
N PRO A 227 -19.59 1.05 -9.49
CA PRO A 227 -19.65 1.86 -8.31
C PRO A 227 -18.29 2.51 -8.10
N LEU A 228 -18.22 3.81 -8.29
CA LEU A 228 -17.00 4.57 -7.96
C LEU A 228 -16.85 4.62 -6.45
N ARG A 229 -15.62 4.58 -5.99
CA ARG A 229 -15.34 4.88 -4.58
C ARG A 229 -15.67 6.34 -4.35
N PRO A 230 -16.31 6.69 -3.23
CA PRO A 230 -16.52 8.09 -2.89
C PRO A 230 -15.16 8.79 -2.80
N THR A 231 -14.93 9.77 -3.64
CA THR A 231 -13.76 10.64 -3.54
C THR A 231 -14.18 11.92 -2.82
N ALA A 232 -13.50 12.25 -1.75
CA ALA A 232 -13.69 13.54 -1.11
C ALA A 232 -12.94 14.58 -1.94
N VAL A 233 -13.65 15.58 -2.45
CA VAL A 233 -13.08 16.78 -3.05
C VAL A 233 -13.36 17.92 -2.10
N TYR A 234 -12.34 18.65 -1.70
CA TYR A 234 -12.44 19.78 -0.81
C TYR A 234 -12.45 21.07 -1.62
N ASP A 235 -13.55 21.82 -1.51
CA ASP A 235 -13.69 23.11 -2.18
C ASP A 235 -12.91 24.18 -1.41
N LEU A 236 -11.78 24.58 -1.95
CA LEU A 236 -10.93 25.62 -1.40
C LEU A 236 -11.07 26.88 -2.23
N PRO A 237 -11.11 28.08 -1.58
CA PRO A 237 -11.07 29.35 -2.30
C PRO A 237 -9.78 29.51 -3.11
N GLU A 238 -9.81 30.35 -4.18
CA GLU A 238 -8.67 30.64 -5.05
C GLU A 238 -7.41 31.10 -4.28
N THR A 239 -7.58 31.72 -3.13
CA THR A 239 -6.50 32.09 -2.22
C THR A 239 -6.90 31.73 -0.79
N THR A 240 -6.05 30.98 -0.13
CA THR A 240 -6.21 30.53 1.24
C THR A 240 -4.87 30.47 1.97
N TRP A 241 -4.90 30.33 3.30
CA TRP A 241 -3.69 30.20 4.11
C TRP A 241 -3.73 28.92 4.91
N ARG A 242 -2.68 28.14 4.75
CA ARG A 242 -2.47 26.85 5.43
C ARG A 242 -1.96 27.09 6.84
N ILE A 243 -2.55 26.38 7.80
CA ILE A 243 -2.14 26.32 9.21
C ILE A 243 -2.00 24.85 9.59
N GLY A 244 -0.79 24.39 9.89
CA GLY A 244 -0.52 23.02 10.30
C GLY A 244 -0.50 22.90 11.83
N ILE A 245 -1.29 21.99 12.39
CA ILE A 245 -1.41 21.79 13.84
C ILE A 245 -0.97 20.36 14.20
N THR A 246 0.00 20.25 15.11
CA THR A 246 0.58 18.97 15.58
C THR A 246 0.31 18.65 17.04
N VAL A 247 -0.35 19.56 17.78
CA VAL A 247 -0.70 19.42 19.20
C VAL A 247 -2.10 19.96 19.41
N ASP A 248 -2.91 19.27 20.22
CA ASP A 248 -4.24 19.76 20.59
C ASP A 248 -4.13 20.97 21.54
N GLY A 249 -4.88 22.05 21.27
CA GLY A 249 -4.84 23.25 22.10
C GLY A 249 -5.62 24.43 21.56
N LEU A 250 -5.66 25.51 22.34
CA LEU A 250 -6.20 26.77 21.90
C LEU A 250 -5.09 27.59 21.22
N TYR A 251 -5.36 28.04 20.00
CA TYR A 251 -4.40 28.76 19.14
C TYR A 251 -4.83 30.19 18.89
N ARG A 252 -3.86 31.10 18.85
CA ARG A 252 -4.02 32.54 18.56
C ARG A 252 -3.54 32.85 17.15
N LEU A 253 -4.41 33.47 16.37
CA LEU A 253 -4.10 34.12 15.11
C LEU A 253 -4.07 35.63 15.38
N SER A 254 -2.91 36.17 15.74
CA SER A 254 -2.77 37.60 16.06
C SER A 254 -2.85 38.49 14.80
N TYR A 255 -3.27 39.74 14.96
CA TYR A 255 -3.23 40.75 13.89
C TYR A 255 -1.88 40.76 13.21
N GLU A 256 -0.79 40.77 14.00
CA GLU A 256 0.59 40.87 13.51
C GLU A 256 0.97 39.66 12.65
N ALA A 257 0.56 38.45 13.04
CA ALA A 257 0.80 37.21 12.27
C ALA A 257 0.01 37.21 10.96
N LEU A 258 -1.24 37.66 11.00
CA LEU A 258 -2.10 37.71 9.83
C LEU A 258 -1.67 38.81 8.83
N ASP A 259 -1.22 39.98 9.34
CA ASP A 259 -0.66 41.08 8.54
C ASP A 259 0.65 40.65 7.88
N ALA A 260 1.55 40.00 8.62
CA ALA A 260 2.81 39.44 8.11
C ALA A 260 2.58 38.40 7.00
N ALA A 261 1.54 37.60 7.13
CA ALA A 261 1.12 36.61 6.11
C ALA A 261 0.28 37.22 4.98
N GLN A 262 0.03 38.55 5.03
CA GLN A 262 -0.77 39.28 4.04
C GLN A 262 -2.20 38.76 3.89
N VAL A 263 -2.83 38.31 4.99
CA VAL A 263 -4.23 37.92 5.00
C VAL A 263 -5.13 39.16 4.89
N PRO A 264 -5.96 39.31 3.86
CA PRO A 264 -6.66 40.57 3.56
C PRO A 264 -7.97 40.70 4.36
N ILE A 265 -7.98 40.50 5.68
CA ILE A 265 -9.16 40.69 6.52
C ILE A 265 -9.50 42.18 6.57
N PRO A 266 -10.74 42.59 6.17
CA PRO A 266 -11.11 44.00 6.23
C PRO A 266 -11.19 44.49 7.69
N ARG A 267 -10.53 45.62 8.01
CA ARG A 267 -10.47 46.16 9.38
C ARG A 267 -11.85 46.38 10.01
N ASN A 268 -12.83 46.81 9.21
CA ASN A 268 -14.19 47.09 9.64
C ASN A 268 -15.15 45.89 9.45
N ASN A 269 -14.64 44.74 9.10
CA ASN A 269 -15.41 43.51 8.93
C ASN A 269 -14.61 42.26 9.33
N PRO A 270 -14.22 42.10 10.62
CA PRO A 270 -13.52 40.91 11.09
C PRO A 270 -14.31 39.63 10.88
N ALA A 271 -15.62 39.73 10.76
CA ALA A 271 -16.50 38.58 10.48
C ALA A 271 -16.22 37.92 9.11
N ALA A 272 -15.48 38.58 8.20
CA ALA A 272 -15.06 38.04 6.92
C ALA A 272 -14.04 36.87 7.02
N ALA A 273 -13.44 36.64 8.20
CA ALA A 273 -12.49 35.54 8.41
C ALA A 273 -13.24 34.20 8.60
N HIS A 274 -12.91 33.23 7.79
CA HIS A 274 -13.40 31.85 7.81
C HIS A 274 -12.27 30.87 8.06
N LEU A 275 -12.40 30.00 9.02
CA LEU A 275 -11.47 28.90 9.24
C LEU A 275 -12.15 27.58 8.88
N MET A 276 -11.50 26.79 8.04
CA MET A 276 -12.04 25.53 7.50
C MET A 276 -11.18 24.35 7.90
N TRP A 277 -11.80 23.24 8.19
CA TRP A 277 -11.17 21.96 8.39
C TRP A 277 -11.95 20.88 7.61
N ARG A 278 -11.28 20.26 6.62
CA ARG A 278 -11.90 19.21 5.78
C ARG A 278 -13.31 19.56 5.30
N GLY A 279 -13.49 20.79 4.79
CA GLY A 279 -14.76 21.28 4.28
C GLY A 279 -15.80 21.68 5.35
N GLN A 280 -15.45 21.55 6.63
CA GLN A 280 -16.28 22.03 7.75
C GLN A 280 -15.74 23.33 8.29
N GLU A 281 -16.64 24.26 8.67
CA GLU A 281 -16.23 25.52 9.24
C GLU A 281 -15.88 25.37 10.73
N VAL A 282 -14.78 25.99 11.16
CA VAL A 282 -14.28 26.01 12.54
C VAL A 282 -14.61 27.37 13.17
N ALA A 283 -15.19 27.32 14.37
CA ALA A 283 -15.59 28.54 15.06
C ALA A 283 -14.40 29.32 15.61
N LEU A 284 -14.38 30.63 15.34
CA LEU A 284 -13.41 31.59 15.85
C LEU A 284 -13.97 32.38 17.04
N GLN A 285 -13.12 32.66 18.03
CA GLN A 285 -13.39 33.66 19.07
C GLN A 285 -12.66 34.95 18.71
N GLU A 286 -13.36 36.08 18.70
CA GLU A 286 -12.77 37.41 18.49
C GLU A 286 -12.25 37.97 19.83
N VAL A 287 -11.01 38.44 19.86
CA VAL A 287 -10.36 39.05 21.02
C VAL A 287 -9.84 40.46 20.67
N GLY A 288 -10.11 41.44 21.47
CA GLY A 288 -9.73 42.86 21.24
C GLY A 288 -10.77 43.66 20.43
N MET A 289 -11.56 43.03 19.59
CA MET A 289 -12.46 43.63 18.59
C MET A 289 -13.76 44.25 19.15
N GLY A 290 -13.79 44.65 20.42
CA GLY A 290 -14.98 45.25 21.06
C GLY A 290 -15.40 46.61 20.48
N ASP A 291 -14.55 47.27 19.74
CA ASP A 291 -14.82 48.52 19.00
C ASP A 291 -15.36 48.26 17.56
N GLY A 292 -15.48 47.02 17.13
CA GLY A 292 -15.96 46.62 15.80
C GLY A 292 -14.89 46.70 14.69
N THR A 293 -13.61 46.87 15.06
CA THR A 293 -12.50 46.89 14.10
C THR A 293 -11.48 45.81 14.42
N PHE A 294 -10.71 45.42 13.40
CA PHE A 294 -9.59 44.49 13.54
C PHE A 294 -8.28 45.31 13.41
N ASP A 295 -7.60 45.48 14.52
CA ASP A 295 -6.49 46.40 14.71
C ASP A 295 -5.27 45.73 15.36
N PRO A 296 -4.06 46.35 15.35
CA PRO A 296 -2.90 45.83 16.06
C PRO A 296 -3.19 45.54 17.53
N GLY A 297 -2.87 44.32 17.94
CA GLY A 297 -3.17 43.78 19.28
C GLY A 297 -4.44 42.93 19.35
N ASP A 298 -5.25 42.89 18.29
CA ASP A 298 -6.40 42.00 18.20
C ASP A 298 -6.01 40.58 17.73
N ALA A 299 -6.88 39.65 17.98
CA ALA A 299 -6.65 38.26 17.57
C ALA A 299 -7.93 37.46 17.36
N PHE A 300 -7.84 36.38 16.60
CA PHE A 300 -8.79 35.28 16.61
C PHE A 300 -8.22 34.10 17.39
N LEU A 301 -9.06 33.43 18.17
CA LEU A 301 -8.70 32.15 18.81
C LEU A 301 -9.54 31.03 18.21
N PHE A 302 -8.93 29.85 18.07
CA PHE A 302 -9.61 28.61 17.67
C PHE A 302 -9.02 27.40 18.41
N TYR A 303 -9.82 26.35 18.59
CA TYR A 303 -9.31 25.10 19.12
C TYR A 303 -8.77 24.27 17.97
N GLY A 304 -7.45 24.06 17.95
CA GLY A 304 -6.75 23.27 16.97
C GLY A 304 -6.48 21.86 17.50
N GLN A 305 -6.69 20.85 16.67
CA GLN A 305 -6.40 19.47 17.00
C GLN A 305 -5.33 18.92 16.06
N LYS A 306 -4.41 18.11 16.60
CA LYS A 306 -3.52 17.32 15.76
C LYS A 306 -4.31 16.32 14.92
N PHE A 307 -3.66 15.61 14.03
CA PHE A 307 -4.33 14.57 13.26
C PHE A 307 -4.68 13.37 14.15
N HIS A 308 -5.96 13.08 14.26
CA HIS A 308 -6.55 11.95 15.00
C HIS A 308 -7.14 10.94 14.02
N GLY A 309 -6.29 10.31 13.19
CA GLY A 309 -6.68 9.23 12.30
C GLY A 309 -6.72 7.86 12.97
N SER A 310 -7.10 6.82 12.23
CA SER A 310 -6.83 5.44 12.65
C SER A 310 -5.33 5.21 12.79
N VAL A 311 -4.90 4.17 13.49
CA VAL A 311 -3.47 3.81 13.59
C VAL A 311 -2.83 3.67 12.20
N LYS A 312 -3.58 3.12 11.22
CA LYS A 312 -3.12 3.00 9.82
C LYS A 312 -2.90 4.35 9.14
N ASP A 313 -3.71 5.34 9.46
CA ASP A 313 -3.63 6.68 8.86
C ASP A 313 -2.65 7.57 9.64
N ALA A 314 -2.69 7.50 10.98
CA ALA A 314 -1.86 8.32 11.87
C ALA A 314 -0.36 8.01 11.78
N LYS A 315 0.04 6.87 11.19
CA LYS A 315 1.46 6.57 10.95
C LYS A 315 2.11 7.54 9.96
N TYR A 316 1.34 8.14 9.05
CA TYR A 316 1.87 9.04 8.03
C TYR A 316 2.18 10.43 8.55
N THR A 317 1.38 10.96 9.50
CA THR A 317 1.57 12.31 10.03
C THR A 317 0.82 12.51 11.34
N ASP A 318 1.35 13.41 12.19
CA ASP A 318 0.62 13.99 13.32
C ASP A 318 0.00 15.35 12.95
N GLU A 319 0.39 15.91 11.80
CA GLU A 319 -0.08 17.22 11.38
C GLU A 319 -1.49 17.17 10.81
N ASN A 320 -2.39 17.95 11.39
CA ASN A 320 -3.69 18.28 10.85
C ASN A 320 -3.65 19.66 10.22
N VAL A 321 -4.44 19.91 9.17
CA VAL A 321 -4.35 21.15 8.39
C VAL A 321 -5.67 21.90 8.45
N TYR A 322 -5.57 23.19 8.79
CA TYR A 322 -6.65 24.16 8.77
C TYR A 322 -6.41 25.18 7.66
N TRP A 323 -7.50 25.66 7.05
CA TRP A 323 -7.45 26.59 5.93
C TRP A 323 -8.16 27.88 6.32
N LEU A 324 -7.42 28.98 6.40
CA LEU A 324 -7.99 30.31 6.63
C LEU A 324 -8.32 30.94 5.28
N ALA A 325 -9.53 31.42 5.15
CA ALA A 325 -10.04 32.14 3.98
C ALA A 325 -10.69 33.45 4.38
N VAL A 326 -10.87 34.35 3.43
CA VAL A 326 -11.54 35.63 3.66
C VAL A 326 -12.66 35.81 2.65
N ASP A 327 -13.92 35.88 3.16
CA ASP A 327 -15.08 36.20 2.36
C ASP A 327 -15.85 37.39 2.98
N PRO A 328 -15.75 38.59 2.39
CA PRO A 328 -16.44 39.76 2.94
C PRO A 328 -17.99 39.72 2.79
N LEU A 329 -18.53 38.75 2.06
CA LEU A 329 -19.98 38.67 1.79
C LEU A 329 -20.72 37.83 2.81
N THR A 330 -20.05 36.86 3.41
CA THR A 330 -20.62 35.98 4.43
C THR A 330 -19.86 36.09 5.75
N PRO A 331 -20.55 36.02 6.91
CA PRO A 331 -19.87 35.97 8.19
C PRO A 331 -19.37 34.55 8.48
N GLY A 332 -18.11 34.42 8.89
CA GLY A 332 -17.55 33.16 9.36
C GLY A 332 -18.11 32.70 10.71
N LEU A 333 -17.99 31.44 11.02
CA LEU A 333 -18.50 30.84 12.24
C LEU A 333 -17.77 31.41 13.48
N ARG A 334 -18.55 31.70 14.53
CA ARG A 334 -18.03 32.22 15.80
C ARG A 334 -18.40 31.30 16.95
N MET A 335 -17.50 31.21 17.94
CA MET A 335 -17.76 30.43 19.15
C MET A 335 -18.98 31.00 19.90
N ALA A 336 -19.88 30.13 20.27
CA ALA A 336 -21.01 30.49 21.12
C ALA A 336 -20.56 30.79 22.54
N THR A 337 -21.31 31.60 23.24
CA THR A 337 -21.06 31.89 24.67
C THR A 337 -22.26 31.41 25.50
N ARG A 338 -21.98 30.68 26.58
CA ARG A 338 -22.97 30.18 27.52
C ARG A 338 -22.61 30.59 28.96
N PRO A 339 -23.54 31.13 29.77
CA PRO A 339 -23.28 31.43 31.18
C PRO A 339 -22.98 30.17 32.00
N ALA A 340 -21.94 30.22 32.82
CA ALA A 340 -21.56 29.17 33.76
C ALA A 340 -21.18 29.77 35.14
N PRO A 341 -22.05 30.50 35.81
CA PRO A 341 -21.77 31.11 37.09
C PRO A 341 -21.65 30.02 38.18
N PRO A 342 -20.94 30.30 39.31
CA PRO A 342 -20.91 29.41 40.44
C PRO A 342 -22.31 29.09 40.98
N ASN A 343 -22.58 27.80 41.27
CA ASN A 343 -23.82 27.32 41.89
C ASN A 343 -23.46 26.40 43.08
N GLY A 344 -23.46 26.92 44.29
CA GLY A 344 -23.12 26.15 45.52
C GLY A 344 -24.18 25.12 45.93
N SER A 345 -25.31 25.00 45.22
CA SER A 345 -26.29 23.95 45.48
C SER A 345 -26.14 22.71 44.57
N ALA A 346 -25.33 22.81 43.53
CA ALA A 346 -25.01 21.66 42.67
C ALA A 346 -24.03 20.71 43.36
N PRO A 347 -24.09 19.39 43.10
CA PRO A 347 -23.10 18.42 43.56
C PRO A 347 -21.68 18.81 43.19
N ALA A 348 -20.73 18.71 44.12
CA ALA A 348 -19.33 19.05 43.85
C ALA A 348 -18.62 17.99 42.99
N ALA A 349 -18.03 18.39 41.88
CA ALA A 349 -17.14 17.61 41.04
C ALA A 349 -15.72 17.69 41.62
N THR A 350 -15.34 16.77 42.49
CA THR A 350 -14.03 16.78 43.18
C THR A 350 -12.97 15.93 42.48
N TRP A 351 -13.35 15.22 41.46
CA TRP A 351 -12.49 14.38 40.62
C TRP A 351 -13.06 14.29 39.24
N TYR A 352 -12.23 13.87 38.29
CA TYR A 352 -12.61 13.42 36.93
C TYR A 352 -11.77 12.19 36.56
N THR A 353 -12.24 11.43 35.58
CA THR A 353 -11.48 10.31 35.02
C THR A 353 -10.41 10.85 34.08
N SER A 354 -9.16 10.47 34.32
CA SER A 354 -7.99 10.82 33.49
C SER A 354 -7.30 9.54 33.04
N THR A 355 -6.82 9.54 31.80
CA THR A 355 -5.97 8.48 31.26
C THR A 355 -4.65 9.10 30.85
N VAL A 356 -3.56 8.56 31.38
CA VAL A 356 -2.21 8.86 30.91
C VAL A 356 -1.79 7.75 29.96
N HIS A 357 -1.42 8.14 28.75
CA HIS A 357 -0.88 7.28 27.71
C HIS A 357 0.62 7.49 27.64
N ALA A 358 1.39 6.39 27.68
CA ALA A 358 2.83 6.39 27.55
C ALA A 358 3.24 5.47 26.42
N GLU A 359 3.99 6.00 25.45
CA GLU A 359 4.42 5.32 24.23
C GLU A 359 5.73 5.92 23.73
N GLU A 360 6.59 5.09 23.18
CA GLU A 360 7.76 5.49 22.40
C GLU A 360 7.88 4.63 21.15
N ASP A 361 8.00 5.26 19.99
CA ASP A 361 8.12 4.60 18.69
C ASP A 361 9.59 4.33 18.33
N ASN A 362 10.20 3.35 19.01
CA ASN A 362 11.62 3.06 18.89
C ASN A 362 11.95 1.95 17.90
N VAL A 363 11.02 1.04 17.64
CA VAL A 363 11.26 -0.16 16.84
C VAL A 363 10.13 -0.38 15.86
N TYR A 364 10.45 -0.34 14.55
CA TYR A 364 9.51 -0.72 13.51
C TYR A 364 9.42 -2.25 13.37
N TRP A 365 8.20 -2.76 13.30
CA TRP A 365 7.92 -4.15 12.96
C TRP A 365 6.57 -4.26 12.25
N GLY A 366 6.58 -4.36 10.92
CA GLY A 366 5.39 -4.46 10.06
C GLY A 366 4.86 -5.89 9.89
N ARG A 367 5.49 -6.90 10.50
CA ARG A 367 5.15 -8.32 10.26
C ARG A 367 4.05 -8.78 11.20
N TRP A 368 3.00 -9.36 10.63
CA TRP A 368 1.86 -9.86 11.37
C TRP A 368 1.54 -11.31 10.99
N SER A 369 0.94 -12.01 11.95
CA SER A 369 0.33 -13.32 11.71
C SER A 369 -0.99 -13.17 10.95
N THR A 370 -1.59 -14.31 10.60
CA THR A 370 -2.93 -14.39 10.00
C THR A 370 -4.06 -13.93 10.93
N GLN A 371 -3.77 -13.58 12.17
CA GLN A 371 -4.72 -13.09 13.18
C GLN A 371 -4.20 -11.79 13.83
N PRO A 372 -4.17 -10.67 13.11
CA PRO A 372 -3.73 -9.39 13.66
C PRO A 372 -4.72 -8.92 14.74
N GLY A 373 -4.21 -8.53 15.90
CA GLY A 373 -4.98 -7.93 16.99
C GLY A 373 -4.73 -6.43 17.16
N THR A 374 -3.82 -5.87 16.37
CA THR A 374 -3.46 -4.45 16.34
C THR A 374 -3.06 -4.04 14.93
N ASP A 375 -3.17 -2.76 14.62
CA ASP A 375 -2.68 -2.16 13.39
C ASP A 375 -1.35 -1.39 13.59
N ALA A 376 -0.75 -1.45 14.79
CA ALA A 376 0.51 -0.79 15.09
C ALA A 376 1.69 -1.46 14.38
N THR A 377 2.62 -0.65 13.90
CA THR A 377 3.88 -1.09 13.27
C THR A 377 5.10 -0.50 13.97
N TRP A 378 4.90 0.45 14.86
CA TRP A 378 5.91 1.01 15.73
C TRP A 378 5.69 0.54 17.16
N PHE A 379 6.76 0.28 17.88
CA PHE A 379 6.75 -0.27 19.24
C PHE A 379 7.82 0.36 20.11
N TRP A 380 7.56 0.39 21.39
CA TRP A 380 8.52 0.88 22.38
C TRP A 380 9.79 0.03 22.39
N GLU A 381 9.64 -1.28 22.62
CA GLU A 381 10.77 -2.20 22.55
C GLU A 381 10.37 -3.64 22.27
N ARG A 382 11.34 -4.44 21.86
CA ARG A 382 11.24 -5.90 21.73
C ARG A 382 11.84 -6.57 22.95
N VAL A 383 11.09 -7.46 23.58
CA VAL A 383 11.51 -8.24 24.75
C VAL A 383 11.56 -9.72 24.41
N VAL A 384 12.76 -10.33 24.50
CA VAL A 384 12.95 -11.77 24.32
C VAL A 384 13.23 -12.40 25.67
N ALA A 385 12.43 -13.40 26.07
CA ALA A 385 12.51 -14.07 27.34
C ALA A 385 12.81 -15.57 27.17
N THR A 386 14.06 -15.97 27.47
CA THR A 386 14.48 -17.37 27.64
C THR A 386 14.48 -17.81 29.11
N SER A 387 14.36 -16.88 30.04
CA SER A 387 14.08 -16.95 31.44
C SER A 387 13.20 -15.76 31.79
N PRO A 388 12.50 -15.73 32.92
CA PRO A 388 11.63 -14.60 33.27
C PRO A 388 12.33 -13.25 33.15
N VAL A 389 11.75 -12.33 32.35
CA VAL A 389 12.28 -10.99 32.09
C VAL A 389 11.24 -9.95 32.45
N THR A 390 11.66 -8.95 33.26
CA THR A 390 10.84 -7.78 33.60
C THR A 390 11.39 -6.54 32.90
N ARG A 391 10.48 -5.70 32.41
CA ARG A 391 10.73 -4.35 31.93
C ARG A 391 9.87 -3.39 32.71
N ASP A 392 10.49 -2.29 33.16
CA ASP A 392 9.85 -1.25 33.95
C ASP A 392 9.69 0.01 33.09
N TYR A 393 8.48 0.54 33.07
CA TYR A 393 8.08 1.74 32.33
C TYR A 393 7.58 2.77 33.33
N GLN A 394 8.09 3.99 33.25
CA GLN A 394 7.67 5.06 34.15
C GLN A 394 6.48 5.82 33.57
N VAL A 395 5.44 5.99 34.36
CA VAL A 395 4.25 6.78 34.07
C VAL A 395 4.07 7.86 35.13
N GLU A 396 4.10 9.12 34.72
CA GLU A 396 3.91 10.27 35.63
C GLU A 396 2.43 10.50 35.88
N LEU A 397 2.01 10.40 37.17
CA LEU A 397 0.64 10.62 37.57
C LEU A 397 0.60 11.74 38.61
N ASN A 398 -0.23 12.75 38.38
CA ASN A 398 -0.31 13.92 39.25
C ASN A 398 -1.74 14.21 39.68
N ALA A 399 -1.87 14.89 40.84
CA ALA A 399 -3.15 15.28 41.42
C ALA A 399 -4.10 14.09 41.67
N LEU A 400 -3.58 13.00 42.21
CA LEU A 400 -4.37 11.81 42.50
C LEU A 400 -5.58 12.11 43.41
N SER A 401 -6.74 11.54 43.11
CA SER A 401 -7.90 11.66 43.98
C SER A 401 -7.64 10.89 45.28
N PRO A 402 -7.89 11.51 46.49
CA PRO A 402 -7.70 10.85 47.73
C PRO A 402 -8.75 9.78 48.05
N THR A 403 -9.79 9.65 47.24
CA THR A 403 -10.84 8.66 47.41
C THR A 403 -10.39 7.29 46.91
N SER A 404 -10.83 6.20 47.58
CA SER A 404 -10.59 4.85 47.10
C SER A 404 -11.45 4.56 45.86
N TYR A 405 -10.85 3.99 44.81
CA TYR A 405 -11.49 3.59 43.54
C TYR A 405 -10.66 2.49 42.85
N ASP A 406 -11.27 1.81 41.88
CA ASP A 406 -10.55 0.91 41.00
C ASP A 406 -10.13 1.68 39.72
N GLY A 407 -8.82 1.70 39.47
CA GLY A 407 -8.23 2.17 38.23
C GLY A 407 -8.15 1.05 37.18
N ILE A 408 -7.76 1.41 35.96
CA ILE A 408 -7.57 0.45 34.88
C ILE A 408 -6.18 0.64 34.27
N LEU A 409 -5.40 -0.44 34.26
CA LEU A 409 -4.14 -0.53 33.53
C LEU A 409 -4.40 -1.26 32.21
N ARG A 410 -3.98 -0.66 31.10
CA ARG A 410 -4.00 -1.28 29.79
C ARG A 410 -2.59 -1.27 29.21
N VAL A 411 -2.20 -2.38 28.61
CA VAL A 411 -0.90 -2.52 27.94
C VAL A 411 -1.14 -3.20 26.61
N GLU A 412 -0.69 -2.58 25.52
CA GLU A 412 -0.68 -3.22 24.21
C GLU A 412 0.64 -3.91 23.96
N VAL A 413 0.55 -5.17 23.55
CA VAL A 413 1.70 -6.00 23.16
C VAL A 413 1.45 -6.71 21.84
N ALA A 414 2.53 -7.12 21.17
CA ALA A 414 2.45 -7.94 19.98
C ALA A 414 3.45 -9.09 20.06
N SER A 415 2.96 -10.34 19.99
CA SER A 415 3.83 -11.52 20.02
C SER A 415 4.42 -11.81 18.65
N ARG A 416 5.71 -12.20 18.65
CA ARG A 416 6.48 -12.45 17.43
C ARG A 416 6.76 -13.94 17.20
N ASN A 417 6.57 -14.78 18.21
CA ASN A 417 6.78 -16.21 18.10
C ASN A 417 5.54 -17.02 18.46
N GLN A 418 5.53 -18.25 18.02
CA GLN A 418 4.58 -19.28 18.40
C GLN A 418 5.34 -20.54 18.72
N THR A 419 4.92 -21.27 19.75
CA THR A 419 5.51 -22.54 20.15
C THR A 419 4.50 -23.68 20.08
N ALA A 420 4.92 -24.91 20.39
CA ALA A 420 4.02 -26.06 20.46
C ALA A 420 3.19 -26.14 21.74
N LEU A 421 3.45 -25.23 22.69
CA LEU A 421 2.70 -25.13 23.95
C LEU A 421 1.44 -24.29 23.72
N ASN A 422 0.36 -24.61 24.43
CA ASN A 422 -0.88 -23.83 24.40
C ASN A 422 -1.42 -23.66 25.83
N PRO A 423 -1.43 -22.42 26.39
CA PRO A 423 -0.97 -21.18 25.81
C PRO A 423 0.56 -21.14 25.66
N ASP A 424 1.07 -20.32 24.72
CA ASP A 424 2.50 -20.13 24.46
C ASP A 424 3.02 -18.76 24.88
N HIS A 425 2.15 -17.90 25.38
CA HIS A 425 2.51 -16.61 25.97
C HIS A 425 1.90 -16.45 27.35
N HIS A 426 2.72 -15.92 28.30
CA HIS A 426 2.31 -15.62 29.68
C HIS A 426 2.96 -14.31 30.13
N LEU A 427 2.14 -13.31 30.47
CA LEU A 427 2.58 -12.00 30.90
C LEU A 427 1.94 -11.62 32.22
N ARG A 428 2.76 -11.03 33.14
CA ARG A 428 2.31 -10.44 34.40
C ARG A 428 2.49 -8.93 34.36
N LEU A 429 1.47 -8.21 34.79
CA LEU A 429 1.52 -6.76 35.03
C LEU A 429 1.64 -6.42 36.50
N SER A 430 2.47 -5.42 36.80
CA SER A 430 2.63 -4.90 38.18
C SER A 430 2.63 -3.38 38.17
N ILE A 431 2.22 -2.77 39.30
CA ILE A 431 2.32 -1.33 39.56
C ILE A 431 3.09 -1.15 40.86
N ASN A 432 4.18 -0.36 40.81
CA ASN A 432 5.03 -0.08 41.96
C ASN A 432 5.44 -1.36 42.74
N GLY A 433 5.82 -2.40 41.97
CA GLY A 433 6.24 -3.70 42.48
C GLY A 433 5.11 -4.64 42.94
N THR A 434 3.85 -4.22 42.89
CA THR A 434 2.70 -5.06 43.26
C THR A 434 2.02 -5.61 41.99
N ALA A 435 1.91 -6.94 41.90
CA ALA A 435 1.22 -7.58 40.75
C ALA A 435 -0.28 -7.22 40.75
N VAL A 436 -0.78 -6.81 39.59
CA VAL A 436 -2.19 -6.47 39.37
C VAL A 436 -2.94 -7.53 38.59
N GLY A 437 -2.23 -8.35 37.80
CA GLY A 437 -2.82 -9.47 37.07
C GLY A 437 -1.86 -10.16 36.14
N GLU A 438 -2.34 -11.25 35.54
CA GLU A 438 -1.64 -12.07 34.54
C GLU A 438 -2.56 -12.34 33.37
N ASP A 439 -2.00 -12.45 32.17
CA ASP A 439 -2.73 -12.81 30.95
C ASP A 439 -1.98 -13.89 30.16
N PHE A 440 -2.75 -14.75 29.49
CA PHE A 440 -2.25 -15.86 28.71
C PHE A 440 -2.89 -15.84 27.34
N TRP A 441 -2.10 -16.13 26.28
CA TRP A 441 -2.64 -16.21 24.93
C TRP A 441 -1.83 -17.18 24.06
N GLU A 442 -2.35 -17.44 22.88
CA GLU A 442 -1.79 -18.34 21.88
C GLU A 442 -1.43 -17.59 20.61
N GLY A 443 -0.26 -17.89 20.04
CA GLY A 443 0.15 -17.50 18.70
C GLY A 443 0.66 -16.07 18.55
N MET A 444 0.97 -15.71 17.31
CA MET A 444 1.50 -14.41 16.92
C MET A 444 0.35 -13.42 16.74
N VAL A 445 -0.01 -12.70 17.78
CA VAL A 445 -1.15 -11.76 17.79
C VAL A 445 -0.80 -10.45 18.49
N GLY A 446 -1.45 -9.35 18.06
CA GLY A 446 -1.55 -8.13 18.84
C GLY A 446 -2.61 -8.26 19.93
N ARG A 447 -2.36 -7.72 21.11
CA ARG A 447 -3.24 -7.87 22.27
C ARG A 447 -3.21 -6.67 23.20
N VAL A 448 -4.37 -6.15 23.53
CA VAL A 448 -4.53 -5.16 24.62
C VAL A 448 -4.93 -5.89 25.89
N ILE A 449 -4.00 -5.94 26.85
CA ILE A 449 -4.20 -6.55 28.16
C ILE A 449 -4.80 -5.49 29.08
N THR A 450 -5.92 -5.78 29.72
CA THR A 450 -6.66 -4.84 30.58
C THR A 450 -6.80 -5.42 31.98
N MET A 451 -6.25 -4.71 32.98
CA MET A 451 -6.28 -5.14 34.38
C MET A 451 -6.85 -4.03 35.29
N PRO A 452 -7.85 -4.31 36.11
CA PRO A 452 -8.26 -3.40 37.18
C PRO A 452 -7.23 -3.42 38.30
N PHE A 453 -7.05 -2.28 38.98
CA PHE A 453 -6.17 -2.18 40.15
C PHE A 453 -6.74 -1.22 41.18
N ALA A 454 -6.39 -1.45 42.46
CA ALA A 454 -6.78 -0.54 43.53
C ALA A 454 -5.97 0.75 43.49
N SER A 455 -6.60 1.92 43.59
CA SER A 455 -5.96 3.25 43.57
C SER A 455 -4.87 3.43 44.64
N ALA A 456 -4.89 2.65 45.71
CA ALA A 456 -3.86 2.67 46.73
C ALA A 456 -2.46 2.22 46.27
N LEU A 457 -2.35 1.62 45.08
CA LEU A 457 -1.07 1.26 44.44
C LEU A 457 -0.38 2.46 43.78
N LEU A 458 -1.12 3.52 43.52
CA LEU A 458 -0.59 4.72 42.84
C LEU A 458 0.05 5.67 43.84
N GLN A 459 1.06 6.41 43.35
CA GLN A 459 1.71 7.49 44.09
C GLN A 459 1.78 8.77 43.24
N GLU A 460 1.86 9.92 43.89
CA GLU A 460 2.11 11.19 43.19
C GLU A 460 3.48 11.16 42.52
N GLY A 461 3.52 11.61 41.24
CA GLY A 461 4.71 11.59 40.43
C GLY A 461 4.92 10.27 39.68
N ALA A 462 6.17 9.83 39.60
CA ALA A 462 6.55 8.65 38.83
C ALA A 462 6.00 7.35 39.44
N ASN A 463 5.33 6.56 38.60
CA ASN A 463 4.84 5.20 38.92
C ASN A 463 5.51 4.20 38.00
N ASP A 464 6.07 3.12 38.55
CA ASP A 464 6.66 2.05 37.76
C ASP A 464 5.59 1.05 37.33
N VAL A 465 5.34 0.92 36.03
CA VAL A 465 4.54 -0.15 35.44
C VAL A 465 5.48 -1.23 34.94
N SER A 466 5.41 -2.42 35.54
CA SER A 466 6.27 -3.53 35.13
C SER A 466 5.54 -4.54 34.27
N VAL A 467 6.14 -4.87 33.12
CA VAL A 467 5.74 -5.95 32.22
C VAL A 467 6.72 -7.09 32.40
N THR A 468 6.25 -8.25 32.91
CA THR A 468 7.08 -9.43 33.13
C THR A 468 6.64 -10.57 32.23
N LEU A 469 7.50 -11.04 31.31
CA LEU A 469 7.31 -12.26 30.53
C LEU A 469 7.75 -13.47 31.37
N LEU A 470 6.85 -14.42 31.62
CA LEU A 470 7.07 -15.62 32.40
C LEU A 470 7.29 -16.82 31.46
N THR A 471 8.36 -17.59 31.67
CA THR A 471 8.81 -18.64 30.75
C THR A 471 8.34 -20.05 31.09
N ASP A 472 7.31 -20.19 31.91
CA ASP A 472 6.61 -21.45 32.19
C ASP A 472 5.84 -21.99 30.97
N VAL A 473 5.61 -21.14 29.96
CA VAL A 473 5.04 -21.45 28.64
C VAL A 473 6.11 -21.54 27.52
N GLY A 474 7.39 -21.55 27.85
CA GLY A 474 8.51 -21.60 26.91
C GLY A 474 9.15 -20.24 26.64
N VAL A 475 9.89 -20.16 25.53
CA VAL A 475 10.54 -18.93 25.08
C VAL A 475 9.48 -17.98 24.53
N GLN A 476 9.56 -16.73 24.94
CA GLN A 476 8.67 -15.68 24.47
C GLN A 476 9.46 -14.58 23.74
N ASP A 477 8.86 -14.04 22.69
CA ASP A 477 9.36 -12.90 21.90
C ASP A 477 8.19 -11.95 21.66
N VAL A 478 8.18 -10.82 22.38
CA VAL A 478 7.05 -9.90 22.45
C VAL A 478 7.53 -8.47 22.27
N TYR A 479 6.78 -7.70 21.47
CA TYR A 479 6.92 -6.24 21.41
C TYR A 479 5.96 -5.61 22.42
N VAL A 480 6.41 -4.63 23.16
CA VAL A 480 5.57 -3.74 23.98
C VAL A 480 5.33 -2.47 23.17
N ASN A 481 4.07 -2.06 23.05
CA ASN A 481 3.67 -0.87 22.30
C ASN A 481 3.48 0.31 23.25
N TRP A 482 2.33 0.38 23.90
CA TRP A 482 1.99 1.49 24.79
C TRP A 482 1.41 0.98 26.12
N ILE A 483 1.39 1.91 27.08
CA ILE A 483 0.85 1.71 28.43
C ILE A 483 -0.14 2.83 28.72
N GLU A 484 -1.33 2.49 29.18
CA GLU A 484 -2.34 3.44 29.65
C GLU A 484 -2.70 3.16 31.09
N VAL A 485 -2.70 4.22 31.89
CA VAL A 485 -3.20 4.21 33.28
C VAL A 485 -4.40 5.13 33.37
N THR A 486 -5.58 4.55 33.58
CA THR A 486 -6.82 5.29 33.83
C THR A 486 -7.09 5.37 35.34
N PHE A 487 -7.23 6.59 35.83
CA PHE A 487 -7.36 6.88 37.27
C PHE A 487 -8.27 8.09 37.52
N ARG A 488 -8.61 8.34 38.78
CA ARG A 488 -9.32 9.58 39.18
C ARG A 488 -8.32 10.66 39.55
N ARG A 489 -8.44 11.80 38.88
CA ARG A 489 -7.61 12.99 39.06
C ARG A 489 -8.42 14.08 39.74
N GLN A 490 -7.80 14.86 40.65
CA GLN A 490 -8.37 16.08 41.15
C GLN A 490 -8.27 17.18 40.07
N PRO A 491 -9.22 18.14 40.05
CA PRO A 491 -9.21 19.22 39.05
C PRO A 491 -8.15 20.28 39.41
N VAL A 492 -6.89 19.93 39.31
CA VAL A 492 -5.72 20.79 39.57
C VAL A 492 -4.99 21.04 38.27
N ALA A 493 -4.87 22.32 37.89
CA ALA A 493 -4.12 22.75 36.71
C ALA A 493 -2.62 22.43 36.89
N GLN A 494 -2.00 22.08 35.78
CA GLN A 494 -0.53 21.98 35.63
C GLN A 494 -0.13 22.98 34.56
N ASP A 495 0.95 23.73 34.82
CA ASP A 495 1.43 24.74 33.90
C ASP A 495 0.28 25.68 33.44
N ASP A 496 -0.53 26.12 34.42
CA ASP A 496 -1.69 27.00 34.21
C ASP A 496 -2.74 26.51 33.17
N GLN A 497 -2.80 25.21 32.92
CA GLN A 497 -3.75 24.57 32.00
C GLN A 497 -4.38 23.32 32.62
N LEU A 498 -5.66 23.08 32.31
CA LEU A 498 -6.37 21.87 32.71
C LEU A 498 -7.40 21.45 31.63
N ALA A 499 -7.15 20.32 30.98
CA ALA A 499 -8.16 19.57 30.22
C ALA A 499 -8.77 18.53 31.17
N PHE A 500 -10.10 18.50 31.25
CA PHE A 500 -10.81 17.60 32.18
C PHE A 500 -12.20 17.25 31.63
N SER A 501 -12.86 16.29 32.28
CA SER A 501 -14.21 15.87 31.84
C SER A 501 -15.21 15.90 33.01
N ALA A 502 -16.50 16.01 32.69
CA ALA A 502 -17.57 15.87 33.66
C ALA A 502 -17.55 14.47 34.28
N PRO A 503 -17.54 14.35 35.62
CA PRO A 503 -17.46 13.03 36.27
C PRO A 503 -18.80 12.26 36.31
N PHE A 504 -19.95 12.95 36.10
CA PHE A 504 -21.29 12.37 36.12
C PHE A 504 -22.29 13.23 35.33
N ASP A 505 -23.46 12.67 35.06
CA ASP A 505 -24.54 13.36 34.35
C ASP A 505 -25.25 14.37 35.26
N GLY A 506 -25.67 15.52 34.68
CA GLY A 506 -26.48 16.51 35.32
C GLY A 506 -25.69 17.74 35.86
N ASP A 507 -26.31 18.48 36.79
CA ASP A 507 -25.68 19.67 37.36
C ASP A 507 -24.45 19.32 38.23
N ALA A 508 -23.32 19.97 37.96
CA ALA A 508 -22.09 19.83 38.74
C ALA A 508 -21.47 21.18 39.07
N ALA A 509 -20.95 21.29 40.31
CA ALA A 509 -20.16 22.46 40.74
C ALA A 509 -18.67 22.11 40.67
N TYR A 510 -17.91 22.87 39.93
CA TYR A 510 -16.47 22.68 39.72
C TYR A 510 -15.68 23.73 40.49
N THR A 511 -14.58 23.29 41.06
CA THR A 511 -13.56 24.16 41.65
C THR A 511 -12.21 23.71 41.12
N LEU A 512 -11.72 24.40 40.09
CA LEU A 512 -10.42 24.14 39.48
C LEU A 512 -9.36 24.96 40.25
N THR A 513 -8.26 24.34 40.60
CA THR A 513 -7.20 24.96 41.42
C THR A 513 -5.85 24.89 40.69
N GLY A 514 -4.83 25.50 41.26
CA GLY A 514 -3.45 25.41 40.75
C GLY A 514 -3.03 26.51 39.77
N PHE A 515 -3.91 27.42 39.38
CA PHE A 515 -3.56 28.54 38.47
C PHE A 515 -2.69 29.58 39.17
N THR A 516 -1.74 30.18 38.47
CA THR A 516 -0.84 31.23 38.98
C THR A 516 -1.37 32.66 38.68
N THR A 517 -2.35 32.80 37.77
CA THR A 517 -2.93 34.06 37.30
C THR A 517 -4.45 34.05 37.36
N ASP A 518 -5.07 35.28 37.30
CA ASP A 518 -6.51 35.47 37.27
C ASP A 518 -7.06 35.65 35.82
N ALA A 519 -6.18 35.77 34.85
CA ALA A 519 -6.58 35.85 33.44
C ALA A 519 -6.82 34.43 32.88
N LEU A 520 -8.02 33.91 33.13
CA LEU A 520 -8.39 32.54 32.86
C LEU A 520 -9.53 32.45 31.83
N HIS A 521 -9.42 31.45 30.95
CA HIS A 521 -10.42 31.06 29.95
C HIS A 521 -11.01 29.71 30.30
N LEU A 522 -12.28 29.49 29.92
CA LEU A 522 -12.98 28.24 30.14
C LEU A 522 -13.87 27.92 28.93
N TYR A 523 -13.68 26.69 28.40
CA TYR A 523 -14.39 26.20 27.22
C TYR A 523 -15.04 24.85 27.49
N ASP A 524 -16.22 24.65 26.91
CA ASP A 524 -16.82 23.35 26.67
C ASP A 524 -16.38 22.86 25.28
N LEU A 525 -15.73 21.72 25.21
CA LEU A 525 -15.18 21.12 23.99
C LEU A 525 -16.05 19.98 23.45
N SER A 526 -17.33 19.91 23.79
CA SER A 526 -18.26 18.89 23.27
C SER A 526 -18.29 18.84 21.76
N ASP A 527 -18.13 19.98 21.10
CA ASP A 527 -17.84 20.12 19.68
C ASP A 527 -16.47 20.80 19.52
N PRO A 528 -15.40 20.07 19.20
CA PRO A 528 -14.07 20.67 19.07
C PRO A 528 -13.92 21.64 17.88
N LEU A 529 -14.81 21.55 16.88
CA LEU A 529 -14.83 22.51 15.76
C LEU A 529 -15.60 23.78 16.11
N ALA A 530 -16.49 23.72 17.11
CA ALA A 530 -17.27 24.86 17.59
C ALA A 530 -17.33 24.90 19.13
N PRO A 531 -16.18 25.10 19.82
CA PRO A 531 -16.16 25.21 21.28
C PRO A 531 -17.10 26.27 21.80
N THR A 532 -17.70 26.01 22.97
CA THR A 532 -18.54 26.99 23.64
C THR A 532 -17.76 27.68 24.74
N ILE A 533 -17.70 29.03 24.69
CA ILE A 533 -17.10 29.86 25.75
C ILE A 533 -18.01 29.83 26.97
N LEU A 534 -17.54 29.41 28.12
CA LEU A 534 -18.25 29.43 29.39
C LEU A 534 -17.98 30.76 30.13
N SER A 535 -19.00 31.62 30.19
CA SER A 535 -18.87 32.98 30.71
C SER A 535 -19.35 33.11 32.16
N GLY A 536 -18.74 34.03 32.90
CA GLY A 536 -19.15 34.37 34.27
C GLY A 536 -18.72 33.35 35.32
N PRO A 537 -17.67 32.53 35.13
CA PRO A 537 -17.11 31.79 36.25
C PRO A 537 -16.57 32.72 37.32
N GLY A 538 -16.55 32.28 38.59
CA GLY A 538 -15.89 33.00 39.68
C GLY A 538 -14.39 32.75 39.65
N VAL A 539 -13.59 33.82 39.63
CA VAL A 539 -12.13 33.73 39.81
C VAL A 539 -11.77 34.21 41.20
N VAL A 540 -11.20 33.33 42.02
CA VAL A 540 -10.99 33.58 43.46
C VAL A 540 -9.52 33.35 43.81
N LYS A 541 -8.89 34.33 44.46
CA LYS A 541 -7.54 34.17 44.96
C LYS A 541 -7.51 33.37 46.25
N ALA A 542 -6.70 32.34 46.35
CA ALA A 542 -6.53 31.49 47.51
C ALA A 542 -5.04 31.28 47.78
N GLY A 543 -4.49 32.09 48.67
CA GLY A 543 -3.06 32.11 48.94
C GLY A 543 -2.21 32.57 47.74
N PRO A 544 -1.23 31.77 47.30
CA PRO A 544 -0.40 32.13 46.13
C PRO A 544 -1.06 31.80 44.77
N THR A 545 -2.16 31.05 44.76
CA THR A 545 -2.81 30.51 43.55
C THR A 545 -4.20 31.11 43.36
N TRP A 546 -4.73 30.90 42.12
CA TRP A 546 -6.08 31.29 41.76
C TRP A 546 -6.93 30.05 41.53
N TYR A 547 -8.21 30.14 41.85
CA TYR A 547 -9.23 29.13 41.63
C TYR A 547 -10.24 29.61 40.61
N LEU A 548 -10.65 28.72 39.71
CA LEU A 548 -11.77 28.95 38.79
C LEU A 548 -12.97 28.15 39.33
N VAL A 549 -14.04 28.83 39.62
CA VAL A 549 -15.26 28.23 40.19
C VAL A 549 -16.43 28.46 39.24
N PHE A 550 -17.12 27.38 38.87
CA PHE A 550 -18.29 27.45 37.98
C PHE A 550 -19.23 26.29 38.26
N ALA A 551 -20.41 26.34 37.65
CA ALA A 551 -21.33 25.22 37.61
C ALA A 551 -21.86 25.05 36.18
N ASP A 552 -22.02 23.79 35.81
CA ASP A 552 -22.54 23.45 34.48
C ASP A 552 -23.39 22.19 34.55
N GLN A 553 -24.31 22.07 33.60
CA GLN A 553 -25.10 20.89 33.37
C GLN A 553 -24.46 20.10 32.22
N GLY A 554 -23.82 19.00 32.54
CA GLY A 554 -23.09 18.17 31.57
C GLY A 554 -23.53 16.71 31.54
N THR A 555 -22.94 15.97 30.64
CA THR A 555 -22.99 14.50 30.60
C THR A 555 -21.63 13.93 31.04
N ALA A 556 -21.62 12.75 31.66
CA ALA A 556 -20.39 12.09 32.06
C ALA A 556 -19.45 11.93 30.87
N GLY A 557 -18.18 12.36 31.04
CA GLY A 557 -17.20 12.36 29.96
C GLY A 557 -17.17 13.62 29.10
N GLN A 558 -18.11 14.58 29.25
CA GLN A 558 -18.10 15.85 28.52
C GLN A 558 -16.79 16.60 28.74
N PRO A 559 -16.04 16.94 27.67
CA PRO A 559 -14.71 17.54 27.79
C PRO A 559 -14.79 19.06 28.03
N TYR A 560 -13.89 19.57 28.89
CA TYR A 560 -13.68 20.98 29.14
C TYR A 560 -12.20 21.34 29.07
N LEU A 561 -11.91 22.59 28.76
CA LEU A 561 -10.57 23.17 28.81
C LEU A 561 -10.60 24.47 29.62
N ALA A 562 -9.77 24.52 30.66
CA ALA A 562 -9.48 25.75 31.39
C ALA A 562 -7.99 26.07 31.26
N LEU A 563 -7.64 27.32 30.92
CA LEU A 563 -6.25 27.74 30.75
C LEU A 563 -6.06 29.21 31.02
N ALA A 564 -4.83 29.58 31.39
CA ALA A 564 -4.43 30.97 31.48
C ALA A 564 -4.25 31.61 30.11
N GLU A 565 -4.42 32.92 30.00
CA GLU A 565 -4.16 33.69 28.77
C GLU A 565 -2.75 33.44 28.21
N GLY A 566 -1.74 33.24 29.10
CA GLY A 566 -0.35 32.94 28.71
C GLY A 566 -0.11 31.58 28.10
N GLU A 567 -1.05 30.64 28.23
CA GLU A 567 -0.96 29.26 27.71
C GLU A 567 -1.66 29.10 26.36
N ILE A 568 -2.28 30.18 25.85
CA ILE A 568 -2.81 30.20 24.48
C ILE A 568 -1.61 30.16 23.52
N GLN A 569 -1.52 29.14 22.72
CA GLN A 569 -0.42 28.95 21.77
C GLN A 569 -0.56 29.93 20.59
N ASP A 570 0.55 30.52 20.16
CA ASP A 570 0.53 31.22 18.87
C ASP A 570 0.43 30.22 17.74
N ALA A 571 -0.44 30.48 16.77
CA ALA A 571 -0.57 29.61 15.60
C ALA A 571 0.77 29.53 14.83
N PRO A 572 1.13 28.37 14.27
CA PRO A 572 2.27 28.26 13.38
C PRO A 572 2.19 29.26 12.22
N ALA A 573 3.34 29.53 11.60
CA ALA A 573 3.42 30.46 10.48
C ALA A 573 2.41 30.07 9.38
N LEU A 574 1.61 31.04 8.96
CA LEU A 574 0.65 30.85 7.89
C LEU A 574 1.37 30.82 6.54
N ALA A 575 1.12 29.79 5.75
CA ALA A 575 1.61 29.71 4.38
C ALA A 575 0.47 30.03 3.41
N ARG A 576 0.67 31.08 2.59
CA ARG A 576 -0.27 31.38 1.51
C ARG A 576 -0.27 30.25 0.49
N TYR A 577 -1.45 29.83 0.11
CA TYR A 577 -1.66 28.74 -0.85
C TYR A 577 -2.70 29.14 -1.90
N GLU A 578 -2.40 28.82 -3.14
CA GLU A 578 -3.28 28.98 -4.29
C GLU A 578 -3.47 27.59 -4.91
N PRO A 579 -4.61 26.94 -4.66
CA PRO A 579 -4.84 25.60 -5.19
C PRO A 579 -4.88 25.58 -6.71
N ASP A 580 -4.32 24.53 -7.32
CA ASP A 580 -4.48 24.28 -8.75
C ASP A 580 -5.91 23.74 -9.03
N LEU A 581 -6.89 24.64 -9.02
CA LEU A 581 -8.28 24.29 -9.28
C LEU A 581 -8.51 23.78 -10.71
N ASP A 582 -7.56 23.96 -11.64
CA ASP A 582 -7.65 23.40 -12.97
C ASP A 582 -7.62 21.86 -12.96
N LEU A 583 -7.04 21.25 -11.92
CA LEU A 583 -7.09 19.80 -11.70
C LEU A 583 -8.53 19.27 -11.54
N LEU A 584 -9.46 20.11 -11.10
CA LEU A 584 -10.89 19.79 -10.98
C LEU A 584 -11.68 20.07 -12.27
N SER A 585 -11.03 20.58 -13.32
CA SER A 585 -11.71 20.93 -14.57
C SER A 585 -12.07 19.70 -15.41
N SER A 586 -13.33 19.56 -15.76
CA SER A 586 -13.80 18.54 -16.70
C SER A 586 -13.32 18.73 -18.16
N ASN A 587 -12.62 19.82 -18.44
CA ASN A 587 -12.00 20.06 -19.74
C ASN A 587 -10.59 19.47 -19.85
N LYS A 588 -10.00 19.03 -18.74
CA LYS A 588 -8.73 18.29 -18.75
C LYS A 588 -8.91 16.86 -19.25
N GLY A 589 -7.84 16.29 -19.74
CA GLY A 589 -7.77 14.88 -20.14
C GLY A 589 -6.32 14.47 -20.37
N ALA A 590 -5.95 13.30 -19.92
CA ALA A 590 -4.62 12.74 -20.08
C ALA A 590 -4.69 11.27 -20.48
N ASP A 591 -3.68 10.79 -21.18
CA ASP A 591 -3.39 9.38 -21.38
C ASP A 591 -2.37 8.90 -20.35
N GLU A 592 -1.48 9.82 -19.92
CA GLU A 592 -0.50 9.63 -18.87
C GLU A 592 -0.56 10.78 -17.86
N ILE A 593 -0.52 10.46 -16.57
CA ILE A 593 -0.39 11.40 -15.46
C ILE A 593 0.97 11.17 -14.79
N ILE A 594 1.78 12.20 -14.68
CA ILE A 594 3.06 12.18 -13.97
C ILE A 594 2.88 12.95 -12.66
N ILE A 595 2.98 12.25 -11.52
CA ILE A 595 2.86 12.85 -10.19
C ILE A 595 4.26 13.03 -9.61
N VAL A 596 4.59 14.26 -9.24
CA VAL A 596 5.96 14.66 -8.90
C VAL A 596 5.94 15.71 -7.78
N PRO A 597 6.90 15.72 -6.83
CA PRO A 597 7.04 16.83 -5.90
C PRO A 597 7.48 18.12 -6.60
N ASP A 598 7.13 19.27 -6.04
CA ASP A 598 7.43 20.59 -6.62
C ASP A 598 8.91 20.73 -6.99
N GLU A 599 9.82 20.24 -6.15
CA GLU A 599 11.26 20.32 -6.38
C GLU A 599 11.75 19.55 -7.61
N PHE A 600 11.03 18.51 -8.07
CA PHE A 600 11.39 17.70 -9.24
C PHE A 600 10.62 18.11 -10.50
N TYR A 601 9.67 19.05 -10.38
CA TYR A 601 8.76 19.42 -11.45
C TYR A 601 9.48 19.81 -12.76
N ASP A 602 10.44 20.72 -12.70
CA ASP A 602 11.17 21.14 -13.90
C ASP A 602 12.07 20.03 -14.48
N ALA A 603 12.57 19.14 -13.63
CA ALA A 603 13.45 18.05 -14.04
C ALA A 603 12.73 16.96 -14.84
N ILE A 604 11.42 16.74 -14.62
CA ILE A 604 10.62 15.73 -15.31
C ILE A 604 10.03 16.23 -16.64
N LEU A 605 9.92 17.54 -16.85
CA LEU A 605 9.28 18.09 -18.05
C LEU A 605 9.84 17.58 -19.38
N PRO A 606 11.16 17.33 -19.55
CA PRO A 606 11.67 16.77 -20.80
C PRO A 606 11.10 15.38 -21.12
N LEU A 607 10.81 14.53 -20.11
CA LEU A 607 10.14 13.24 -20.31
C LEU A 607 8.68 13.45 -20.73
N ALA A 608 7.97 14.33 -20.06
CA ALA A 608 6.60 14.69 -20.42
C ALA A 608 6.51 15.19 -21.87
N ASP A 609 7.45 16.05 -22.30
CA ASP A 609 7.51 16.56 -23.67
C ASP A 609 7.87 15.45 -24.68
N HIS A 610 8.73 14.51 -24.30
CA HIS A 610 9.03 13.34 -25.12
C HIS A 610 7.77 12.49 -25.35
N ARG A 611 6.99 12.19 -24.31
CA ARG A 611 5.72 11.46 -24.41
C ARG A 611 4.66 12.21 -25.21
N ARG A 612 4.56 13.54 -25.05
CA ARG A 612 3.71 14.40 -25.91
C ARG A 612 4.13 14.32 -27.37
N GLY A 613 5.45 14.28 -27.64
CA GLY A 613 6.01 14.07 -28.98
C GLY A 613 5.63 12.73 -29.61
N GLU A 614 5.37 11.70 -28.82
CA GLU A 614 4.83 10.41 -29.24
C GLU A 614 3.31 10.41 -29.47
N GLY A 615 2.61 11.48 -29.12
CA GLY A 615 1.18 11.67 -29.31
C GLY A 615 0.31 11.38 -28.09
N LEU A 616 0.89 11.16 -26.92
CA LEU A 616 0.15 11.04 -25.67
C LEU A 616 -0.26 12.42 -25.14
N ARG A 617 -1.44 12.50 -24.53
CA ARG A 617 -1.82 13.63 -23.67
C ARG A 617 -1.16 13.39 -22.32
N VAL A 618 -0.25 14.27 -21.91
CA VAL A 618 0.47 14.11 -20.65
C VAL A 618 0.19 15.30 -19.73
N GLU A 619 -0.23 15.00 -18.53
CA GLU A 619 -0.39 15.97 -17.45
C GLU A 619 0.66 15.73 -16.37
N VAL A 620 1.38 16.80 -15.97
CA VAL A 620 2.35 16.76 -14.86
C VAL A 620 1.73 17.47 -13.67
N VAL A 621 1.61 16.78 -12.56
CA VAL A 621 0.87 17.20 -11.36
C VAL A 621 1.80 17.22 -10.16
N ARG A 622 1.79 18.34 -9.42
CA ARG A 622 2.49 18.41 -8.14
C ARG A 622 1.73 17.64 -7.06
N VAL A 623 2.42 16.75 -6.34
CA VAL A 623 1.78 15.98 -5.28
C VAL A 623 1.26 16.86 -4.16
N GLU A 624 1.91 18.00 -3.91
CA GLU A 624 1.51 19.00 -2.91
C GLU A 624 0.14 19.61 -3.21
N ASP A 625 -0.30 19.64 -4.48
CA ASP A 625 -1.63 20.13 -4.87
C ASP A 625 -2.72 19.08 -4.61
N LEU A 626 -2.36 17.80 -4.47
CA LEU A 626 -3.30 16.72 -4.26
C LEU A 626 -3.78 16.64 -2.81
N TYR A 627 -2.91 16.86 -1.82
CA TYR A 627 -3.28 16.77 -0.41
C TYR A 627 -4.39 17.74 -0.03
N PRO A 628 -4.32 19.04 -0.40
CA PRO A 628 -5.36 20.02 -0.14
C PRO A 628 -6.70 19.67 -0.77
N LEU A 629 -6.68 19.29 -2.06
CA LEU A 629 -7.89 19.07 -2.84
C LEU A 629 -8.57 17.72 -2.55
N PHE A 630 -7.78 16.68 -2.19
CA PHE A 630 -8.29 15.31 -2.05
C PHE A 630 -8.15 14.72 -0.64
N ASN A 631 -7.50 15.42 0.31
CA ASN A 631 -7.41 14.99 1.71
C ASN A 631 -7.43 16.16 2.72
N GLY A 632 -7.95 17.32 2.32
CA GLY A 632 -8.07 18.49 3.20
C GLY A 632 -6.74 19.07 3.68
N GLY A 633 -5.63 18.73 3.03
CA GLY A 633 -4.25 19.18 3.33
C GLY A 633 -3.42 18.18 4.15
N VAL A 634 -4.03 17.10 4.65
CA VAL A 634 -3.32 16.09 5.43
C VAL A 634 -2.48 15.21 4.52
N PHE A 635 -1.19 15.06 4.83
CA PHE A 635 -0.26 14.20 4.10
C PHE A 635 -0.67 12.72 4.24
N HIS A 636 -1.07 12.10 3.11
CA HIS A 636 -1.50 10.71 3.07
C HIS A 636 -1.56 10.20 1.61
N PRO A 637 -1.14 8.95 1.29
CA PRO A 637 -1.18 8.40 -0.07
C PRO A 637 -2.60 8.30 -0.65
N GLN A 638 -3.64 8.25 0.19
CA GLN A 638 -5.03 8.23 -0.26
C GLN A 638 -5.39 9.43 -1.13
N ALA A 639 -4.78 10.61 -0.91
CA ALA A 639 -5.02 11.79 -1.75
C ALA A 639 -4.66 11.56 -3.22
N ILE A 640 -3.55 10.86 -3.47
CA ILE A 640 -3.12 10.50 -4.82
C ILE A 640 -4.13 9.55 -5.47
N ARG A 641 -4.54 8.52 -4.74
CA ARG A 641 -5.54 7.55 -5.22
C ARG A 641 -6.89 8.22 -5.52
N ASP A 642 -7.36 9.10 -4.64
CA ASP A 642 -8.63 9.81 -4.80
C ASP A 642 -8.56 10.77 -6.00
N PHE A 643 -7.43 11.45 -6.22
CA PHE A 643 -7.20 12.23 -7.43
C PHE A 643 -7.29 11.37 -8.69
N LEU A 644 -6.62 10.23 -8.74
CA LEU A 644 -6.67 9.32 -9.90
C LEU A 644 -8.08 8.81 -10.17
N ALA A 645 -8.83 8.47 -9.13
CA ALA A 645 -10.25 8.10 -9.25
C ALA A 645 -11.09 9.28 -9.77
N TYR A 646 -10.81 10.50 -9.30
CA TYR A 646 -11.46 11.71 -9.81
C TYR A 646 -11.19 11.92 -11.30
N THR A 647 -9.93 11.79 -11.76
CA THR A 647 -9.58 11.96 -13.18
C THR A 647 -10.30 10.94 -14.07
N TYR A 648 -10.43 9.70 -13.60
CA TYR A 648 -11.12 8.63 -14.32
C TYR A 648 -12.59 8.96 -14.57
N ASP A 649 -13.30 9.59 -13.62
CA ASP A 649 -14.73 9.89 -13.71
C ASP A 649 -15.04 11.25 -14.33
N HIS A 650 -14.16 12.25 -14.15
CA HIS A 650 -14.48 13.64 -14.44
C HIS A 650 -13.70 14.23 -15.63
N TRP A 651 -12.51 13.72 -15.93
CA TRP A 651 -11.73 14.25 -17.05
C TRP A 651 -12.23 13.78 -18.41
N GLN A 652 -11.81 14.45 -19.47
CA GLN A 652 -12.20 14.10 -20.84
C GLN A 652 -11.71 12.70 -21.23
N ALA A 653 -12.62 11.90 -21.78
CA ALA A 653 -12.29 10.60 -22.34
C ALA A 653 -11.28 10.69 -23.52
N PRO A 654 -10.42 9.65 -23.72
CA PRO A 654 -10.30 8.47 -22.89
C PRO A 654 -9.73 8.78 -21.51
N ALA A 655 -10.15 8.05 -20.50
CA ALA A 655 -9.58 8.14 -19.16
C ALA A 655 -8.09 7.76 -19.18
N PRO A 656 -7.27 8.25 -18.22
CA PRO A 656 -5.84 7.92 -18.14
C PRO A 656 -5.58 6.41 -18.14
N ALA A 657 -4.48 6.02 -18.77
CA ALA A 657 -4.02 4.64 -18.83
C ALA A 657 -2.73 4.41 -18.02
N TYR A 658 -1.89 5.44 -17.95
CA TYR A 658 -0.57 5.38 -17.33
C TYR A 658 -0.43 6.39 -16.21
N VAL A 659 0.23 5.99 -15.14
CA VAL A 659 0.59 6.85 -14.00
C VAL A 659 2.05 6.64 -13.65
N LEU A 660 2.84 7.70 -13.70
CA LEU A 660 4.22 7.69 -13.26
C LEU A 660 4.35 8.45 -11.93
N LEU A 661 4.82 7.76 -10.90
CA LEU A 661 5.13 8.33 -9.59
C LEU A 661 6.63 8.66 -9.55
N VAL A 662 6.99 9.93 -9.41
CA VAL A 662 8.38 10.38 -9.41
C VAL A 662 8.76 10.86 -8.02
N GLY A 663 9.54 10.09 -7.32
CA GLY A 663 9.99 10.37 -5.96
C GLY A 663 10.01 9.12 -5.10
N ASP A 664 11.03 9.07 -4.24
CA ASP A 664 11.20 8.03 -3.25
C ASP A 664 10.39 8.31 -1.98
N GLY A 665 10.30 7.33 -1.11
CA GLY A 665 9.69 7.43 0.19
C GLY A 665 10.09 6.28 1.10
N HIS A 666 9.74 6.36 2.36
CA HIS A 666 10.09 5.34 3.34
C HIS A 666 9.02 5.22 4.44
N PHE A 667 9.05 4.13 5.21
CA PHE A 667 8.06 3.87 6.26
C PHE A 667 8.22 4.72 7.54
N ASN A 668 9.34 5.43 7.71
CA ASN A 668 9.61 6.25 8.90
C ASN A 668 9.18 7.72 8.70
N PHE A 669 7.90 7.95 8.44
CA PHE A 669 7.35 9.27 8.07
C PHE A 669 7.59 10.35 9.13
N LYS A 670 7.57 9.97 10.42
CA LYS A 670 7.69 10.90 11.56
C LYS A 670 9.11 11.04 12.09
N GLY A 671 10.09 10.37 11.47
CA GLY A 671 11.49 10.43 11.89
C GLY A 671 11.77 9.76 13.24
N HIS A 672 11.04 8.69 13.57
CA HIS A 672 11.25 7.95 14.81
C HIS A 672 12.67 7.39 14.91
N ASN A 673 13.25 7.43 16.11
CA ASN A 673 14.54 6.86 16.46
C ASN A 673 15.67 7.12 15.43
N PRO A 674 16.17 8.35 15.26
CA PRO A 674 17.21 8.67 14.28
C PRO A 674 18.52 7.88 14.46
N ALA A 675 18.84 7.51 15.70
CA ALA A 675 20.02 6.68 15.99
C ALA A 675 19.96 5.32 15.26
N ARG A 676 18.74 4.79 15.08
CA ARG A 676 18.48 3.49 14.46
C ARG A 676 18.18 3.58 12.97
N TYR A 677 17.40 4.58 12.56
CA TYR A 677 16.84 4.69 11.20
C TYR A 677 17.43 5.84 10.37
N GLY A 678 18.35 6.61 10.92
CA GLY A 678 18.92 7.80 10.29
C GLY A 678 18.14 9.07 10.60
N ASP A 679 18.74 10.20 10.24
CA ASP A 679 18.07 11.48 10.34
C ASP A 679 16.86 11.50 9.40
N PRO A 680 15.79 12.23 9.75
CA PRO A 680 14.62 12.36 8.89
C PRO A 680 15.00 12.89 7.49
N THR A 681 14.52 12.21 6.46
CA THR A 681 14.66 12.63 5.07
C THR A 681 13.27 12.92 4.49
N PRO A 682 13.18 13.71 3.42
CA PRO A 682 11.91 13.92 2.75
C PRO A 682 11.27 12.62 2.25
N VAL A 683 9.97 12.51 2.36
CA VAL A 683 9.16 11.51 1.67
C VAL A 683 8.52 12.22 0.49
N HIS A 684 9.10 12.04 -0.69
CA HIS A 684 8.69 12.74 -1.90
C HIS A 684 7.32 12.27 -2.40
N ILE A 685 7.16 10.96 -2.59
CA ILE A 685 5.86 10.33 -2.87
C ILE A 685 5.64 9.23 -1.82
N PRO A 686 4.65 9.38 -0.93
CA PRO A 686 4.46 8.42 0.15
C PRO A 686 4.15 7.01 -0.38
N PRO A 687 4.81 5.97 0.18
CA PRO A 687 4.40 4.59 -0.09
C PRO A 687 2.98 4.35 0.42
N TYR A 688 2.18 3.63 -0.37
CA TYR A 688 0.94 3.08 0.12
C TYR A 688 1.28 1.80 0.89
N LEU A 689 1.42 1.91 2.22
CA LEU A 689 1.75 0.77 3.07
C LEU A 689 0.49 0.02 3.47
N ASP A 690 0.45 -1.29 3.16
CA ASP A 690 -0.71 -2.12 3.48
C ASP A 690 -0.30 -3.53 3.94
N PHE A 691 -1.13 -4.15 4.79
CA PHE A 691 -0.93 -5.49 5.33
C PHE A 691 -1.46 -6.56 4.36
N VAL A 692 -0.81 -6.73 3.24
CA VAL A 692 -1.23 -7.68 2.19
C VAL A 692 -0.37 -8.94 2.13
N ASP A 693 0.89 -8.85 2.55
CA ASP A 693 1.82 -9.98 2.50
C ASP A 693 1.62 -10.89 3.72
N PRO A 694 1.28 -12.17 3.52
CA PRO A 694 1.00 -13.08 4.65
C PRO A 694 2.23 -13.42 5.50
N TRP A 695 3.45 -13.11 5.03
CA TRP A 695 4.70 -13.36 5.73
C TRP A 695 5.37 -12.09 6.23
N GLN A 696 5.49 -11.07 5.36
CA GLN A 696 6.13 -9.80 5.68
C GLN A 696 5.19 -8.87 6.45
N GLY A 697 3.89 -9.00 6.22
CA GLY A 697 2.87 -8.13 6.79
C GLY A 697 2.70 -6.85 6.00
N GLU A 698 3.11 -5.72 6.56
CA GLU A 698 3.03 -4.42 5.92
C GLU A 698 4.15 -4.24 4.90
N VAL A 699 3.79 -3.92 3.67
CA VAL A 699 4.70 -3.70 2.54
C VAL A 699 4.22 -2.50 1.69
N PRO A 700 5.09 -1.84 0.92
CA PRO A 700 4.65 -0.85 -0.05
C PRO A 700 3.93 -1.52 -1.23
N VAL A 701 2.76 -0.97 -1.60
CA VAL A 701 1.85 -1.54 -2.60
C VAL A 701 1.43 -0.45 -3.58
N ASP A 702 2.25 -0.17 -4.60
CA ASP A 702 1.96 0.89 -5.57
C ASP A 702 0.72 0.61 -6.42
N THR A 703 0.33 -0.65 -6.60
CA THR A 703 -0.93 -1.01 -7.28
C THR A 703 -2.17 -0.46 -6.59
N ARG A 704 -2.09 -0.11 -5.28
CA ARG A 704 -3.19 0.55 -4.57
C ARG A 704 -3.59 1.89 -5.17
N PHE A 705 -2.64 2.62 -5.76
CA PHE A 705 -2.94 3.86 -6.47
C PHE A 705 -3.77 3.63 -7.73
N ALA A 706 -3.65 2.47 -8.35
CA ALA A 706 -4.38 2.08 -9.57
C ALA A 706 -5.74 1.43 -9.32
N GLN A 707 -6.04 0.99 -8.11
CA GLN A 707 -7.31 0.33 -7.74
C GLN A 707 -8.38 1.38 -7.47
N ILE A 708 -8.86 2.05 -8.51
CA ILE A 708 -9.73 3.23 -8.44
C ILE A 708 -11.20 2.93 -8.74
N VAL A 709 -11.49 1.83 -9.40
CA VAL A 709 -12.83 1.42 -9.80
C VAL A 709 -13.25 0.15 -9.02
N GLY A 710 -14.48 0.05 -8.60
CA GLY A 710 -14.96 -1.09 -7.83
C GLY A 710 -14.41 -1.17 -6.41
N ASN A 711 -14.59 -2.32 -5.77
CA ASN A 711 -14.09 -2.65 -4.43
C ASN A 711 -13.19 -3.90 -4.47
N ASP A 712 -12.57 -4.14 -5.60
CA ASP A 712 -11.68 -5.27 -5.83
C ASP A 712 -10.20 -4.82 -5.81
N SER A 713 -9.29 -5.77 -6.01
CA SER A 713 -7.85 -5.55 -6.01
C SER A 713 -7.26 -5.46 -7.43
N LEU A 714 -8.09 -5.34 -8.45
CA LEU A 714 -7.62 -5.23 -9.83
C LEU A 714 -7.14 -3.80 -10.13
N PRO A 715 -5.94 -3.62 -10.66
CA PRO A 715 -5.48 -2.31 -11.10
C PRO A 715 -6.19 -1.88 -12.39
N ASP A 716 -6.71 -0.66 -12.41
CA ASP A 716 -7.38 -0.03 -13.55
C ASP A 716 -6.44 0.78 -14.43
N LEU A 717 -5.23 1.07 -13.93
CA LEU A 717 -4.18 1.87 -14.55
C LEU A 717 -2.85 1.12 -14.45
N ALA A 718 -1.96 1.35 -15.42
CA ALA A 718 -0.57 0.91 -15.30
C ALA A 718 0.22 1.96 -14.51
N VAL A 719 0.71 1.57 -13.33
CA VAL A 719 1.52 2.44 -12.46
C VAL A 719 2.98 2.06 -12.56
N GLY A 720 3.84 3.06 -12.68
CA GLY A 720 5.28 2.91 -12.55
C GLY A 720 5.86 3.92 -11.57
N ARG A 721 7.04 3.62 -11.01
CA ARG A 721 7.74 4.46 -10.05
C ARG A 721 9.18 4.74 -10.48
N LEU A 722 9.58 6.00 -10.36
CA LEU A 722 10.98 6.43 -10.35
C LEU A 722 11.32 6.91 -8.93
N PRO A 723 11.94 6.08 -8.08
CA PRO A 723 12.14 6.36 -6.66
C PRO A 723 13.34 7.29 -6.42
N ALA A 724 13.32 8.49 -7.04
CA ALA A 724 14.41 9.44 -6.97
C ALA A 724 14.37 10.26 -5.67
N ASN A 725 15.56 10.56 -5.15
CA ASN A 725 15.79 11.35 -3.94
C ASN A 725 16.39 12.73 -4.21
N SER A 726 16.65 13.05 -5.47
CA SER A 726 17.24 14.32 -5.86
C SER A 726 16.88 14.74 -7.28
N VAL A 727 16.94 16.05 -7.53
CA VAL A 727 16.79 16.64 -8.87
C VAL A 727 17.76 16.01 -9.88
N GLN A 728 19.00 15.73 -9.46
CA GLN A 728 20.02 15.15 -10.33
C GLN A 728 19.64 13.73 -10.76
N GLU A 729 19.16 12.88 -9.84
CA GLU A 729 18.69 11.53 -10.18
C GLU A 729 17.53 11.56 -11.17
N VAL A 730 16.56 12.47 -10.99
CA VAL A 730 15.47 12.65 -11.97
C VAL A 730 16.01 13.02 -13.33
N GLN A 731 16.93 13.99 -13.41
CA GLN A 731 17.54 14.42 -14.68
C GLN A 731 18.30 13.27 -15.36
N ASP A 732 19.05 12.49 -14.60
CA ASP A 732 19.83 11.36 -15.10
C ASP A 732 18.93 10.26 -15.66
N VAL A 733 17.87 9.88 -14.93
CA VAL A 733 16.92 8.85 -15.38
C VAL A 733 16.12 9.33 -16.59
N VAL A 734 15.68 10.57 -16.62
CA VAL A 734 14.98 11.17 -17.77
C VAL A 734 15.88 11.16 -19.00
N ALA A 735 17.14 11.60 -18.86
CA ALA A 735 18.10 11.55 -19.96
C ALA A 735 18.33 10.11 -20.47
N LYS A 736 18.47 9.15 -19.54
CA LYS A 736 18.63 7.71 -19.83
C LYS A 736 17.43 7.16 -20.61
N ILE A 737 16.20 7.45 -20.19
CA ILE A 737 14.98 6.99 -20.88
C ILE A 737 14.93 7.55 -22.29
N ILE A 738 15.12 8.87 -22.46
CA ILE A 738 15.06 9.53 -23.77
C ILE A 738 16.17 9.01 -24.70
N ASP A 739 17.40 8.87 -24.19
CA ASP A 739 18.53 8.32 -24.99
C ASP A 739 18.30 6.85 -25.37
N TYR A 740 17.80 6.04 -24.44
CA TYR A 740 17.42 4.66 -24.73
C TYR A 740 16.40 4.56 -25.83
N GLU A 741 15.38 5.37 -25.86
CA GLU A 741 14.28 5.31 -26.83
C GLU A 741 14.63 5.94 -28.18
N THR A 742 15.39 7.05 -28.21
CA THR A 742 15.71 7.83 -29.40
C THR A 742 17.11 7.60 -29.96
N GLY A 743 18.01 7.09 -29.11
CA GLY A 743 19.43 6.89 -29.43
C GLY A 743 19.71 5.74 -30.39
N ALA A 744 20.97 5.32 -30.44
CA ALA A 744 21.43 4.22 -31.28
C ALA A 744 20.63 2.93 -31.01
N ILE A 745 20.66 1.99 -31.98
CA ILE A 745 20.06 0.66 -31.78
C ILE A 745 20.72 0.02 -30.54
N PRO A 746 19.91 -0.49 -29.58
CA PRO A 746 20.46 -1.10 -28.37
C PRO A 746 21.48 -2.20 -28.68
N ASN A 747 22.50 -2.30 -27.85
CA ASN A 747 23.39 -3.45 -27.89
C ASN A 747 22.59 -4.70 -27.54
N ARG A 748 22.73 -5.74 -28.38
CA ARG A 748 22.07 -7.03 -28.13
C ARG A 748 20.54 -6.95 -27.85
N PRO A 749 19.73 -6.29 -28.69
CA PRO A 749 18.28 -6.26 -28.51
C PRO A 749 17.63 -7.65 -28.75
N ASP A 750 18.43 -8.65 -29.14
CA ASP A 750 18.09 -10.05 -29.32
C ASP A 750 18.59 -10.96 -28.19
N GLN A 751 19.16 -10.40 -27.12
CA GLN A 751 19.71 -11.18 -26.00
C GLN A 751 18.78 -11.18 -24.79
N LEU A 752 18.58 -12.39 -24.24
CA LEU A 752 17.97 -12.62 -22.93
C LEU A 752 19.03 -13.21 -22.00
N ILE A 753 19.01 -12.82 -20.74
CA ILE A 753 19.84 -13.39 -19.68
C ILE A 753 18.93 -14.02 -18.63
N PHE A 754 19.07 -15.31 -18.41
CA PHE A 754 18.41 -16.03 -17.34
C PHE A 754 19.39 -16.29 -16.22
N ALA A 755 19.04 -15.88 -15.01
CA ALA A 755 19.84 -16.09 -13.82
C ALA A 755 19.01 -16.82 -12.74
N SER A 756 19.59 -17.77 -12.03
CA SER A 756 18.87 -18.52 -11.00
C SER A 756 19.73 -18.88 -9.80
N ASP A 757 19.05 -19.05 -8.68
CA ASP A 757 19.58 -19.67 -7.46
C ASP A 757 19.70 -21.20 -7.63
N ASN A 758 20.58 -21.82 -6.82
CA ASN A 758 20.80 -23.27 -6.76
C ASN A 758 20.08 -23.97 -5.59
N ILE A 759 19.36 -23.20 -4.74
CA ILE A 759 18.59 -23.71 -3.61
C ILE A 759 17.10 -23.65 -3.97
N PRO A 760 16.46 -24.75 -4.38
CA PRO A 760 15.04 -24.75 -4.70
C PRO A 760 14.19 -24.39 -3.46
N ASP A 761 13.11 -23.65 -3.69
CA ASP A 761 12.13 -23.35 -2.65
C ASP A 761 11.03 -24.43 -2.55
N ALA A 762 10.06 -24.19 -1.65
CA ALA A 762 8.89 -25.04 -1.52
C ALA A 762 7.98 -25.03 -2.77
N GLY A 763 8.09 -24.05 -3.65
CA GLY A 763 7.30 -23.89 -4.87
C GLY A 763 7.90 -24.60 -6.09
N GLY A 764 9.19 -24.96 -6.06
CA GLY A 764 9.82 -25.64 -7.17
C GLY A 764 11.31 -25.40 -7.35
N ASN A 765 11.84 -25.85 -8.48
CA ASN A 765 13.20 -25.64 -8.91
C ASN A 765 13.26 -24.44 -9.87
N PHE A 766 14.03 -23.43 -9.53
CA PHE A 766 14.14 -22.16 -10.24
C PHE A 766 14.64 -22.31 -11.69
N GLU A 767 15.69 -23.13 -11.88
CA GLU A 767 16.26 -23.41 -13.21
C GLU A 767 15.22 -24.05 -14.12
N ALA A 768 14.47 -25.04 -13.59
CA ALA A 768 13.45 -25.72 -14.36
C ALA A 768 12.29 -24.79 -14.76
N VAL A 769 11.97 -23.78 -13.96
CA VAL A 769 10.97 -22.77 -14.32
C VAL A 769 11.47 -21.91 -15.48
N LEU A 770 12.71 -21.41 -15.38
CA LEU A 770 13.32 -20.63 -16.45
C LEU A 770 13.44 -21.42 -17.77
N ASP A 771 13.82 -22.70 -17.70
CA ASP A 771 13.87 -23.55 -18.89
C ASP A 771 12.48 -23.76 -19.52
N ARG A 772 11.42 -23.95 -18.73
CA ARG A 772 10.05 -24.01 -19.26
C ARG A 772 9.62 -22.68 -19.92
N LEU A 773 9.97 -21.53 -19.33
CA LEU A 773 9.71 -20.23 -19.93
C LEU A 773 10.45 -20.08 -21.26
N ALA A 774 11.70 -20.58 -21.34
CA ALA A 774 12.45 -20.59 -22.57
C ALA A 774 11.78 -21.46 -23.65
N ASP A 775 11.45 -22.68 -23.31
CA ASP A 775 10.87 -23.68 -24.24
C ASP A 775 9.50 -23.26 -24.77
N ASP A 776 8.67 -22.62 -23.90
CA ASP A 776 7.30 -22.27 -24.26
C ASP A 776 7.19 -20.91 -25.00
N PHE A 777 8.09 -19.96 -24.73
CA PHE A 777 7.90 -18.57 -25.18
C PHE A 777 9.06 -17.96 -25.94
N VAL A 778 10.32 -18.36 -25.65
CA VAL A 778 11.48 -17.69 -26.25
C VAL A 778 11.72 -18.17 -27.67
N PRO A 779 11.63 -17.29 -28.70
CA PRO A 779 11.81 -17.71 -30.08
C PRO A 779 13.28 -18.14 -30.36
N ASP A 780 13.49 -19.12 -31.27
CA ASP A 780 14.81 -19.65 -31.65
C ASP A 780 15.79 -18.59 -32.17
N TRP A 781 15.32 -17.45 -32.64
CA TRP A 781 16.16 -16.36 -33.11
C TRP A 781 16.72 -15.46 -32.01
N MET A 782 16.18 -15.56 -30.76
CA MET A 782 16.73 -14.88 -29.60
C MET A 782 17.94 -15.63 -29.06
N ARG A 783 18.88 -14.86 -28.54
CA ARG A 783 20.02 -15.40 -27.82
C ARG A 783 19.66 -15.53 -26.36
N LEU A 784 19.72 -16.74 -25.84
CA LEU A 784 19.48 -17.01 -24.44
C LEU A 784 20.80 -17.43 -23.76
N GLU A 785 21.24 -16.57 -22.83
CA GLU A 785 22.39 -16.87 -21.96
C GLU A 785 21.88 -17.28 -20.57
N ARG A 786 22.43 -18.37 -20.07
CA ARG A 786 22.06 -18.93 -18.76
C ARG A 786 23.20 -18.76 -17.75
N VAL A 787 22.90 -18.15 -16.62
CA VAL A 787 23.81 -18.01 -15.49
C VAL A 787 23.15 -18.65 -14.27
N TYR A 788 23.15 -19.97 -14.24
CA TYR A 788 22.60 -20.76 -13.16
C TYR A 788 23.68 -21.06 -12.13
N LEU A 789 23.44 -20.76 -10.85
CA LEU A 789 24.46 -20.97 -9.80
C LEU A 789 24.97 -22.41 -9.75
N THR A 790 24.11 -23.39 -10.03
CA THR A 790 24.48 -24.81 -10.09
C THR A 790 25.63 -25.09 -11.09
N ASP A 791 25.62 -24.42 -12.26
CA ASP A 791 26.64 -24.61 -13.30
C ASP A 791 27.99 -24.03 -12.92
N TYR A 792 28.03 -23.01 -12.08
CA TYR A 792 29.26 -22.30 -11.70
C TYR A 792 29.85 -22.75 -10.37
N CYS A 793 29.01 -23.04 -9.39
CA CYS A 793 29.43 -23.32 -8.02
C CYS A 793 28.91 -24.66 -7.49
N GLY A 794 28.12 -25.38 -8.28
CA GLY A 794 27.55 -26.66 -7.90
C GLY A 794 26.42 -26.52 -6.86
N PRO A 795 26.17 -27.56 -6.07
CA PRO A 795 25.13 -27.52 -5.05
C PRO A 795 25.49 -26.50 -3.96
N PRO A 796 24.45 -25.96 -3.23
CA PRO A 796 24.67 -24.91 -2.24
C PRO A 796 25.66 -25.30 -1.16
N ALA A 797 26.53 -24.37 -0.82
CA ALA A 797 27.53 -24.54 0.25
C ALA A 797 26.92 -24.20 1.62
N ASN A 798 27.36 -24.91 2.66
CA ASN A 798 26.99 -24.61 4.03
C ASN A 798 28.23 -24.46 4.93
N PRO A 799 28.61 -23.27 5.43
CA PRO A 799 27.89 -21.98 5.22
C PRO A 799 27.99 -21.48 3.78
N PRO A 800 27.04 -20.62 3.34
CA PRO A 800 27.08 -20.05 2.00
C PRO A 800 28.37 -19.27 1.72
N THR A 801 28.91 -19.42 0.53
CA THR A 801 30.09 -18.70 0.09
C THR A 801 29.82 -18.00 -1.24
N PRO A 802 30.30 -16.74 -1.45
CA PRO A 802 30.07 -16.03 -2.70
C PRO A 802 30.51 -16.80 -3.94
N CYS A 803 29.64 -16.90 -4.93
CA CYS A 803 29.91 -17.54 -6.19
C CYS A 803 30.52 -16.57 -7.21
N ILE A 804 31.78 -16.20 -7.03
CA ILE A 804 32.47 -15.16 -7.82
C ILE A 804 32.44 -15.45 -9.32
N SER A 805 32.51 -16.73 -9.74
CA SER A 805 32.49 -17.11 -11.16
C SER A 805 31.12 -16.81 -11.80
N ALA A 806 30.02 -17.07 -11.11
CA ALA A 806 28.69 -16.73 -11.59
C ALA A 806 28.46 -15.20 -11.63
N THR A 807 28.89 -14.49 -10.57
CA THR A 807 28.81 -13.01 -10.54
C THR A 807 29.58 -12.40 -11.73
N LEU A 808 30.78 -12.87 -12.01
CA LEU A 808 31.57 -12.40 -13.17
C LEU A 808 30.88 -12.75 -14.49
N ALA A 809 30.34 -13.94 -14.64
CA ALA A 809 29.61 -14.34 -15.84
C ALA A 809 28.39 -13.46 -16.06
N LEU A 810 27.59 -13.23 -15.01
CA LEU A 810 26.39 -12.37 -15.07
C LEU A 810 26.76 -10.94 -15.45
N THR A 811 27.70 -10.32 -14.72
CA THR A 811 28.06 -8.91 -14.92
C THR A 811 28.75 -8.68 -16.27
N GLN A 812 29.55 -9.61 -16.74
CA GLN A 812 30.18 -9.54 -18.07
C GLN A 812 29.15 -9.70 -19.20
N THR A 813 28.20 -10.63 -19.05
CA THR A 813 27.17 -10.86 -20.05
C THR A 813 26.20 -9.68 -20.11
N TRP A 814 25.79 -9.17 -18.96
CA TRP A 814 24.94 -7.99 -18.85
C TRP A 814 25.60 -6.74 -19.44
N SER A 815 26.89 -6.55 -19.19
CA SER A 815 27.66 -5.43 -19.78
C SER A 815 27.82 -5.50 -21.30
N GLN A 816 27.45 -6.60 -21.95
CA GLN A 816 27.34 -6.65 -23.42
C GLN A 816 26.01 -6.10 -23.94
N GLY A 817 25.05 -5.86 -23.03
CA GLY A 817 23.68 -5.45 -23.30
C GLY A 817 22.72 -6.63 -23.42
N ALA A 818 21.46 -6.40 -23.08
CA ALA A 818 20.36 -7.36 -23.23
C ALA A 818 19.03 -6.62 -23.41
N ALA A 819 18.03 -7.31 -23.95
CA ALA A 819 16.66 -6.83 -23.96
C ALA A 819 15.93 -7.16 -22.64
N LEU A 820 16.26 -8.31 -22.05
CA LEU A 820 15.64 -8.81 -20.84
C LEU A 820 16.65 -9.51 -19.96
N VAL A 821 16.62 -9.24 -18.67
CA VAL A 821 17.26 -10.05 -17.63
C VAL A 821 16.15 -10.61 -16.74
N ASN A 822 16.05 -11.91 -16.63
CA ASN A 822 15.10 -12.57 -15.75
C ASN A 822 15.84 -13.35 -14.67
N PHE A 823 15.60 -12.99 -13.42
CA PHE A 823 16.12 -13.70 -12.25
C PHE A 823 14.97 -14.41 -11.52
N ILE A 824 15.16 -15.70 -11.23
CA ILE A 824 14.27 -16.48 -10.35
C ILE A 824 15.12 -17.11 -9.26
N GLY A 825 14.77 -16.87 -7.99
CA GLY A 825 15.53 -17.39 -6.87
C GLY A 825 15.20 -16.75 -5.54
N HIS A 826 15.96 -17.05 -4.52
CA HIS A 826 15.89 -16.31 -3.27
C HIS A 826 16.43 -14.90 -3.44
N GLY A 827 15.82 -13.95 -2.75
CA GLY A 827 16.19 -12.54 -2.80
C GLY A 827 16.13 -11.85 -1.44
N ALA A 828 16.75 -10.71 -1.39
CA ALA A 828 16.65 -9.76 -0.28
C ALA A 828 16.75 -8.35 -0.86
N ILE A 829 16.44 -7.34 -0.08
CA ILE A 829 16.44 -5.93 -0.49
C ILE A 829 17.70 -5.55 -1.29
N HIS A 830 18.87 -6.00 -0.87
CA HIS A 830 20.17 -5.57 -1.40
C HIS A 830 20.93 -6.63 -2.20
N ARG A 831 20.36 -7.84 -2.42
CA ARG A 831 21.07 -8.93 -3.10
C ARG A 831 20.17 -9.99 -3.71
N TRP A 832 20.66 -10.64 -4.74
CA TRP A 832 20.15 -11.89 -5.27
C TRP A 832 20.90 -13.06 -4.67
N THR A 833 20.19 -14.10 -4.31
CA THR A 833 20.63 -15.37 -3.75
C THR A 833 21.32 -15.31 -2.38
N HIS A 834 21.40 -16.45 -1.76
CA HIS A 834 22.06 -16.64 -0.46
C HIS A 834 23.58 -16.54 -0.57
N GLU A 835 24.19 -17.24 -1.54
CA GLU A 835 25.55 -17.01 -2.03
C GLU A 835 25.54 -15.81 -2.97
N PRO A 836 25.80 -14.57 -2.56
CA PRO A 836 25.47 -13.38 -3.36
C PRO A 836 25.88 -13.50 -4.83
N LEU A 837 24.88 -13.70 -5.71
CA LEU A 837 25.07 -13.68 -7.17
C LEU A 837 25.26 -12.24 -7.65
N LEU A 838 24.49 -11.31 -7.11
CA LEU A 838 24.56 -9.89 -7.39
C LEU A 838 24.22 -9.10 -6.13
N LEU A 839 25.00 -8.07 -5.81
CA LEU A 839 24.74 -7.08 -4.77
C LEU A 839 24.32 -5.74 -5.41
N ASN A 840 23.49 -4.94 -4.73
CA ASN A 840 23.13 -3.61 -5.20
C ASN A 840 24.36 -2.74 -5.51
N THR A 841 25.40 -2.78 -4.67
CA THR A 841 26.68 -2.05 -4.89
C THR A 841 27.50 -2.52 -6.09
N GLN A 842 27.16 -3.65 -6.71
CA GLN A 842 27.83 -4.15 -7.92
C GLN A 842 27.17 -3.66 -9.20
N ILE A 843 25.95 -3.10 -9.10
CA ILE A 843 25.22 -2.55 -10.26
C ILE A 843 26.04 -1.45 -10.94
N ASP A 844 26.76 -0.64 -10.18
CA ASP A 844 27.67 0.41 -10.70
C ASP A 844 28.81 -0.13 -11.56
N THR A 845 29.06 -1.43 -11.52
CA THR A 845 30.08 -2.07 -12.37
C THR A 845 29.56 -2.51 -13.72
N LEU A 846 28.22 -2.48 -13.94
CA LEU A 846 27.58 -2.86 -15.20
C LEU A 846 27.79 -1.77 -16.24
N GLN A 847 28.09 -2.14 -17.47
CA GLN A 847 28.28 -1.19 -18.57
C GLN A 847 27.58 -1.66 -19.84
N PRO A 848 26.24 -1.76 -19.84
CA PRO A 848 25.48 -2.26 -20.99
C PRO A 848 25.44 -1.29 -22.16
N GLY A 849 25.90 -0.04 -22.00
CA GLY A 849 25.73 1.02 -22.98
C GLY A 849 24.25 1.25 -23.28
N HIS A 850 23.87 1.33 -24.57
CA HIS A 850 22.46 1.47 -24.96
C HIS A 850 21.65 0.16 -24.85
N GLY A 851 22.25 -0.95 -24.40
CA GLY A 851 21.59 -2.26 -24.24
C GLY A 851 21.00 -2.44 -22.83
N LEU A 852 20.29 -1.45 -22.30
CA LEU A 852 19.64 -1.47 -21.00
C LEU A 852 18.44 -2.44 -21.02
N PRO A 853 18.41 -3.48 -20.16
CA PRO A 853 17.33 -4.46 -20.16
C PRO A 853 16.10 -3.98 -19.37
N LEU A 854 14.94 -4.58 -19.66
CA LEU A 854 13.92 -4.78 -18.64
C LEU A 854 14.43 -5.88 -17.69
N VAL A 855 14.48 -5.62 -16.39
CA VAL A 855 14.82 -6.61 -15.38
C VAL A 855 13.54 -7.14 -14.75
N MET A 856 13.33 -8.44 -14.84
CA MET A 856 12.19 -9.09 -14.20
C MET A 856 12.71 -10.00 -13.11
N THR A 857 12.30 -9.77 -11.89
CA THR A 857 12.72 -10.59 -10.75
C THR A 857 11.51 -11.28 -10.13
N PHE A 858 11.63 -12.57 -9.97
CA PHE A 858 10.66 -13.42 -9.30
C PHE A 858 11.36 -14.03 -8.08
N ASN A 859 11.34 -13.26 -7.01
CA ASN A 859 12.08 -13.52 -5.77
C ASN A 859 11.40 -12.80 -4.59
N CYS A 860 12.14 -12.54 -3.52
CA CYS A 860 11.64 -11.86 -2.33
C CYS A 860 12.32 -10.51 -2.15
N LEU A 861 11.54 -9.43 -1.95
CA LEU A 861 11.97 -8.12 -1.39
C LEU A 861 12.98 -7.29 -2.20
N ASP A 862 13.46 -7.70 -3.35
CA ASP A 862 14.43 -6.89 -4.09
C ASP A 862 13.86 -5.60 -4.68
N GLY A 863 12.53 -5.48 -4.68
CA GLY A 863 11.77 -4.27 -4.95
C GLY A 863 11.18 -3.59 -3.70
N TYR A 864 11.62 -3.92 -2.48
CA TYR A 864 11.16 -3.25 -1.26
C TYR A 864 11.86 -1.89 -1.11
N TRP A 865 11.30 -0.86 -1.71
CA TRP A 865 11.87 0.48 -1.84
C TRP A 865 11.59 1.40 -0.65
N ALA A 866 10.63 1.10 0.22
CA ALA A 866 10.21 1.97 1.33
C ALA A 866 11.12 1.90 2.57
N MET A 867 12.43 1.72 2.39
CA MET A 867 13.39 1.66 3.49
C MET A 867 13.85 3.06 3.90
N PRO A 868 13.99 3.35 5.21
CA PRO A 868 14.58 4.60 5.66
C PRO A 868 16.09 4.65 5.31
N PRO A 869 16.71 5.83 5.31
CA PRO A 869 18.09 6.02 4.84
C PRO A 869 19.12 5.21 5.62
N LYS A 870 18.75 4.71 6.79
CA LYS A 870 19.55 3.77 7.60
C LYS A 870 18.64 2.68 8.15
N TYR A 871 19.11 1.45 8.13
CA TYR A 871 18.39 0.34 8.76
C TYR A 871 19.42 -0.64 9.39
N PRO A 872 19.18 -1.16 10.61
CA PRO A 872 20.09 -2.07 11.28
C PRO A 872 20.40 -3.30 10.42
N GLY A 873 21.69 -3.59 10.25
CA GLY A 873 22.16 -4.73 9.46
C GLY A 873 22.39 -4.46 7.97
N PHE A 874 22.04 -3.28 7.46
CA PHE A 874 22.26 -2.89 6.06
C PHE A 874 23.32 -1.80 5.97
N ALA A 875 24.32 -2.01 5.12
CA ALA A 875 25.30 -0.97 4.79
C ALA A 875 24.70 0.11 3.88
N ASN A 876 23.82 -0.31 2.98
CA ASN A 876 22.98 0.52 2.14
C ASN A 876 21.59 -0.12 2.07
N PRO A 877 20.53 0.53 2.58
CA PRO A 877 19.18 0.01 2.59
C PRO A 877 18.42 0.15 1.27
N GLN A 878 18.98 0.83 0.26
CA GLN A 878 18.36 0.97 -1.05
C GLN A 878 18.21 -0.39 -1.75
N SER A 879 17.04 -0.66 -2.30
CA SER A 879 16.72 -1.94 -2.92
C SER A 879 17.47 -2.16 -4.25
N MET A 880 17.54 -3.41 -4.68
CA MET A 880 18.14 -3.77 -5.98
C MET A 880 17.43 -3.04 -7.13
N ALA A 881 16.11 -3.02 -7.13
CA ALA A 881 15.31 -2.43 -8.20
C ALA A 881 15.48 -0.90 -8.30
N GLU A 882 15.54 -0.21 -7.14
CA GLU A 882 15.84 1.22 -7.09
C GLU A 882 17.20 1.53 -7.71
N TRP A 883 18.23 0.83 -7.23
CA TRP A 883 19.61 1.04 -7.73
C TRP A 883 19.71 0.82 -9.23
N MET A 884 19.06 -0.25 -9.74
CA MET A 884 19.07 -0.56 -11.17
C MET A 884 18.44 0.52 -12.03
N VAL A 885 17.31 1.09 -11.60
CA VAL A 885 16.58 2.08 -12.40
C VAL A 885 17.16 3.48 -12.25
N LEU A 886 17.71 3.84 -11.07
CA LEU A 886 18.26 5.17 -10.82
C LEU A 886 19.68 5.37 -11.39
N ALA A 887 20.42 4.30 -11.66
CA ALA A 887 21.74 4.41 -12.25
C ALA A 887 21.71 5.21 -13.57
N ALA A 888 22.57 6.25 -13.69
CA ALA A 888 22.49 7.25 -14.76
C ALA A 888 22.65 6.71 -16.19
N ASP A 889 23.63 5.83 -16.40
CA ASP A 889 24.00 5.30 -17.73
C ASP A 889 24.18 3.78 -17.76
N HIS A 890 23.75 3.10 -16.70
CA HIS A 890 23.87 1.65 -16.53
C HIS A 890 22.65 1.06 -15.81
N GLY A 891 22.76 -0.19 -15.29
CA GLY A 891 21.64 -0.87 -14.65
C GLY A 891 20.57 -1.32 -15.64
N SER A 892 19.36 -0.80 -15.52
CA SER A 892 18.20 -1.19 -16.34
C SER A 892 17.43 0.03 -16.86
N ILE A 893 16.58 -0.19 -17.87
CA ILE A 893 15.61 0.81 -18.31
C ILE A 893 14.34 0.77 -17.46
N ALA A 894 14.02 -0.41 -16.95
CA ALA A 894 12.92 -0.65 -16.04
C ALA A 894 13.14 -1.94 -15.24
N GLY A 895 12.46 -2.07 -14.11
CA GLY A 895 12.40 -3.28 -13.29
C GLY A 895 10.97 -3.69 -13.00
N PHE A 896 10.68 -4.98 -12.99
CA PHE A 896 9.45 -5.54 -12.43
C PHE A 896 9.85 -6.44 -11.27
N SER A 897 9.64 -5.96 -10.06
CA SER A 897 10.23 -6.53 -8.84
C SER A 897 9.25 -6.52 -7.68
N PRO A 898 9.25 -7.57 -6.82
CA PRO A 898 8.34 -7.64 -5.68
C PRO A 898 8.83 -6.86 -4.47
N SER A 899 7.92 -6.13 -3.84
CA SER A 899 8.13 -5.52 -2.52
C SER A 899 7.78 -6.46 -1.36
N GLY A 900 7.25 -7.63 -1.64
CA GLY A 900 6.84 -8.66 -0.68
C GLY A 900 7.55 -10.00 -0.88
N LEU A 901 6.99 -11.04 -0.26
CA LEU A 901 7.49 -12.41 -0.32
C LEU A 901 6.63 -13.26 -1.24
N GLY A 902 7.25 -14.16 -2.01
CA GLY A 902 6.59 -15.03 -2.97
C GLY A 902 7.05 -16.49 -2.92
N THR A 903 6.48 -17.30 -3.79
CA THR A 903 6.92 -18.66 -4.04
C THR A 903 7.02 -18.91 -5.54
N THR A 904 8.01 -19.69 -5.94
CA THR A 904 8.34 -19.95 -7.35
C THR A 904 7.13 -20.40 -8.19
N SER A 905 6.29 -21.29 -7.65
CA SER A 905 5.13 -21.79 -8.41
C SER A 905 4.06 -20.74 -8.68
N ALA A 906 3.94 -19.76 -7.80
CA ALA A 906 3.00 -18.65 -7.96
C ALA A 906 3.58 -17.58 -8.90
N GLU A 907 4.85 -17.29 -8.76
CA GLU A 907 5.59 -16.34 -9.60
C GLU A 907 5.72 -16.83 -11.04
N GLU A 908 5.85 -18.15 -11.27
CA GLU A 908 5.82 -18.75 -12.61
C GLU A 908 4.55 -18.38 -13.38
N VAL A 909 3.38 -18.34 -12.71
CA VAL A 909 2.12 -17.99 -13.36
C VAL A 909 2.15 -16.54 -13.86
N ILE A 910 2.70 -15.63 -13.05
CA ILE A 910 2.88 -14.22 -13.42
C ILE A 910 3.84 -14.11 -14.61
N ALA A 911 5.01 -14.74 -14.49
CA ALA A 911 6.03 -14.73 -15.53
C ALA A 911 5.49 -15.25 -16.87
N ARG A 912 4.76 -16.34 -16.89
CA ARG A 912 4.16 -16.92 -18.11
C ARG A 912 3.25 -15.94 -18.84
N ASN A 913 2.40 -15.22 -18.10
CA ASN A 913 1.49 -14.24 -18.72
C ASN A 913 2.26 -13.04 -19.29
N MET A 914 3.28 -12.54 -18.59
CA MET A 914 4.14 -11.47 -19.10
C MET A 914 4.95 -11.89 -20.32
N TYR A 915 5.51 -13.12 -20.32
CA TYR A 915 6.21 -13.69 -21.50
C TYR A 915 5.27 -13.87 -22.67
N HIS A 916 4.04 -14.33 -22.43
CA HIS A 916 3.02 -14.41 -23.47
C HIS A 916 2.74 -13.05 -24.10
N ALA A 917 2.53 -12.01 -23.31
CA ALA A 917 2.31 -10.65 -23.80
C ALA A 917 3.49 -10.16 -24.66
N MET A 918 4.72 -10.36 -24.21
CA MET A 918 5.91 -9.91 -24.92
C MET A 918 6.19 -10.70 -26.22
N PHE A 919 6.10 -12.02 -26.19
CA PHE A 919 6.61 -12.87 -27.27
C PHE A 919 5.51 -13.35 -28.23
N ASN A 920 4.31 -13.57 -27.74
CA ASN A 920 3.19 -14.05 -28.58
C ASN A 920 2.32 -12.89 -29.08
N GLU A 921 2.03 -11.90 -28.25
CA GLU A 921 1.22 -10.74 -28.62
C GLU A 921 2.04 -9.57 -29.15
N GLY A 922 3.34 -9.56 -28.85
CA GLY A 922 4.28 -8.57 -29.32
C GLY A 922 4.23 -7.24 -28.57
N GLU A 923 3.76 -7.26 -27.34
CA GLU A 923 3.69 -6.08 -26.50
C GLU A 923 5.08 -5.53 -26.16
N ARG A 924 5.20 -4.21 -26.12
CA ARG A 924 6.44 -3.48 -25.88
C ARG A 924 6.30 -2.31 -24.93
N ARG A 925 5.10 -1.88 -24.57
CA ARG A 925 4.89 -0.87 -23.54
C ARG A 925 5.17 -1.48 -22.17
N LEU A 926 6.07 -0.84 -21.41
CA LEU A 926 6.49 -1.36 -20.10
C LEU A 926 5.34 -1.50 -19.11
N GLY A 927 4.49 -0.48 -19.06
CA GLY A 927 3.31 -0.48 -18.16
C GLY A 927 2.30 -1.55 -18.53
N GLU A 928 2.11 -1.82 -19.81
CA GLU A 928 1.18 -2.86 -20.26
C GLU A 928 1.71 -4.27 -19.94
N ILE A 929 3.02 -4.49 -20.10
CA ILE A 929 3.66 -5.76 -19.71
C ILE A 929 3.51 -5.97 -18.19
N ALA A 930 3.76 -4.94 -17.39
CA ALA A 930 3.62 -5.00 -15.94
C ALA A 930 2.16 -5.22 -15.52
N LEU A 931 1.21 -4.52 -16.15
CA LEU A 931 -0.22 -4.66 -15.87
C LEU A 931 -0.73 -6.08 -16.12
N VAL A 932 -0.26 -6.76 -17.17
CA VAL A 932 -0.56 -8.18 -17.41
C VAL A 932 -0.10 -9.05 -16.23
N GLY A 933 1.08 -8.78 -15.69
CA GLY A 933 1.58 -9.45 -14.48
C GLY A 933 0.67 -9.19 -13.27
N GLN A 934 0.32 -7.93 -13.05
CA GLN A 934 -0.50 -7.48 -11.91
C GLN A 934 -1.97 -7.92 -12.00
N LEU A 935 -2.51 -8.14 -13.21
CA LEU A 935 -3.84 -8.70 -13.42
C LEU A 935 -3.87 -10.22 -13.31
N THR A 936 -2.71 -10.88 -13.24
CA THR A 936 -2.61 -12.33 -13.16
C THR A 936 -3.21 -12.83 -11.84
N GLN A 937 -4.11 -13.79 -11.92
CA GLN A 937 -4.72 -14.37 -10.73
C GLN A 937 -3.89 -15.56 -10.24
N VAL A 938 -3.36 -15.46 -9.02
CA VAL A 938 -2.43 -16.43 -8.45
C VAL A 938 -3.03 -17.14 -7.26
N GLY A 939 -3.95 -18.05 -7.53
CA GLY A 939 -4.43 -19.04 -6.58
C GLY A 939 -4.74 -18.53 -5.17
N TYR A 940 -3.96 -18.94 -4.20
CA TYR A 940 -4.09 -18.57 -2.78
C TYR A 940 -3.10 -17.47 -2.33
N LEU A 941 -2.34 -16.90 -3.25
CA LEU A 941 -1.41 -15.79 -3.00
C LEU A 941 -1.85 -14.54 -3.79
N PRO A 942 -3.05 -14.02 -3.55
CA PRO A 942 -3.57 -12.89 -4.30
C PRO A 942 -2.74 -11.61 -4.13
N HIS A 943 -1.91 -11.53 -3.09
CA HIS A 943 -1.03 -10.40 -2.81
C HIS A 943 0.14 -10.29 -3.80
N LEU A 944 0.62 -11.40 -4.40
CA LEU A 944 1.81 -11.37 -5.25
C LEU A 944 1.72 -10.39 -6.43
N PRO A 945 0.63 -10.37 -7.20
CA PRO A 945 0.45 -9.35 -8.24
C PRO A 945 0.40 -7.94 -7.67
N GLU A 946 -0.17 -7.77 -6.46
CA GLU A 946 -0.32 -6.46 -5.82
C GLU A 946 1.03 -5.87 -5.35
N VAL A 947 1.91 -6.71 -4.84
CA VAL A 947 3.25 -6.29 -4.35
C VAL A 947 4.30 -6.22 -5.46
N SER A 948 3.96 -6.59 -6.70
CA SER A 948 4.87 -6.50 -7.85
C SER A 948 4.83 -5.10 -8.44
N THR A 949 5.92 -4.35 -8.25
CA THR A 949 6.05 -2.95 -8.66
C THR A 949 6.81 -2.84 -9.99
N LEU A 950 6.32 -1.97 -10.89
CA LEU A 950 7.09 -1.51 -12.04
C LEU A 950 7.96 -0.31 -11.62
N PHE A 951 9.27 -0.50 -11.62
CA PHE A 951 10.24 0.58 -11.50
C PHE A 951 10.58 1.06 -12.91
N GLY A 952 10.17 2.28 -13.26
CA GLY A 952 10.34 2.85 -14.58
C GLY A 952 9.09 3.57 -15.07
N ASP A 953 9.19 4.17 -16.23
CA ASP A 953 8.08 4.87 -16.88
C ASP A 953 7.10 3.87 -17.52
N PRO A 954 5.82 3.82 -17.09
CA PRO A 954 4.85 2.87 -17.63
C PRO A 954 4.47 3.15 -19.10
N ALA A 955 4.61 4.39 -19.55
CA ALA A 955 4.43 4.73 -20.97
C ALA A 955 5.67 4.47 -21.83
N GLY A 956 6.77 3.98 -21.21
CA GLY A 956 8.03 3.66 -21.87
C GLY A 956 7.98 2.42 -22.77
N TRP A 957 8.94 2.31 -23.68
CA TRP A 957 9.04 1.25 -24.67
C TRP A 957 10.20 0.29 -24.37
N LEU A 958 9.92 -1.01 -24.39
CA LEU A 958 10.94 -2.05 -24.41
C LEU A 958 11.51 -2.20 -25.84
N ARG A 959 12.78 -1.87 -26.04
CA ARG A 959 13.49 -2.01 -27.32
C ARG A 959 14.04 -3.42 -27.50
N MET A 960 13.19 -4.34 -27.90
CA MET A 960 13.52 -5.73 -28.22
C MET A 960 13.39 -6.00 -29.72
N SER A 961 14.24 -6.82 -30.28
CA SER A 961 14.18 -7.22 -31.71
C SER A 961 12.81 -7.81 -32.04
N ARG A 962 12.33 -7.48 -33.24
CA ARG A 962 11.16 -8.16 -33.82
C ARG A 962 11.65 -9.32 -34.68
N ALA A 963 10.83 -10.36 -34.81
CA ALA A 963 11.12 -11.48 -35.71
C ALA A 963 11.57 -11.00 -37.11
N ARG A 964 12.73 -11.44 -37.55
CA ARG A 964 13.17 -11.16 -38.94
C ARG A 964 12.35 -12.02 -39.87
N VAL A 965 11.43 -11.42 -40.60
CA VAL A 965 10.77 -12.07 -41.72
C VAL A 965 11.82 -12.17 -42.87
N HIS A 966 12.49 -13.28 -43.00
CA HIS A 966 13.27 -13.60 -44.18
C HIS A 966 12.30 -13.86 -45.35
N LEU A 967 11.93 -12.84 -46.06
CA LEU A 967 11.34 -13.01 -47.40
C LEU A 967 12.47 -13.55 -48.28
N PRO A 968 12.37 -14.77 -48.85
CA PRO A 968 13.36 -15.24 -49.80
C PRO A 968 13.27 -14.31 -51.03
N LEU A 969 14.33 -13.55 -51.26
CA LEU A 969 14.50 -12.76 -52.48
C LEU A 969 14.67 -13.74 -53.63
N VAL A 970 13.58 -14.12 -54.28
CA VAL A 970 13.65 -14.88 -55.54
C VAL A 970 14.01 -13.87 -56.62
N LEU A 971 15.30 -13.69 -56.83
CA LEU A 971 15.80 -13.06 -58.06
C LEU A 971 15.51 -14.05 -59.22
N ARG A 972 14.50 -13.76 -60.02
CA ARG A 972 14.37 -14.35 -61.35
C ARG A 972 15.31 -13.60 -62.27
N GLU A 973 16.29 -14.35 -62.79
CA GLU A 973 17.08 -13.97 -64.00
C GLU A 973 16.21 -13.73 -65.22
#